data_b0e974138e1ef006070370d3748cb1cd
#
_entry.id   b0e974138e1ef006070370d3748cb1cd
#
_cell.length_a   1.000
_cell.length_b   1.000
_cell.length_c   1.000
_cell.angle_alpha   90.00
_cell.angle_beta   90.00
_cell.angle_gamma   90.00
#
_symmetry.space_group_name_H-M   'P 1'
#
loop_
_entity.id
_entity.type
_entity.pdbx_description
1 polymer ?
#
loop_
_entity_poly.entity_id
_entity_poly.type
_entity_poly.pdbx_seq_one_letter_code
_entity_poly.pdbx_strand_id
1 'polypeptide(L)'
;MSQTIEIVNDVIQTDFHIVLNESYDADVMDAMLRNTTSFSKRDLNNLSRYKKSRKGGNEVEVVYHYGKGCEKDQVGRLYVKGGEGLQSFPFDIRNPLLEKFYWDVDMSNCHYILISKLGKDLGVSTIAIDEYNNNRDMALSKLSSNRKFSKTAFLKAMYGGDIKLYNDFYCDEEHILDGDKTLLKRITNEISIITDLMYGMDKYENIRKIVKINKKKNPKFSMLALILQTEERKCLLEMLNYMKSKNRSVDILIHDGCEIKKLVNETEFPIHLLRECEEYIKNKTGYIHRLEIKPFKHNFKLPEDSNDPEVIFKVLSKEFEKTHAKIIDLGSYIKEYDDKVIIMSKEKIKSAYEHIKCGVNKMGTPVSFIDKWMKLNDNIRKYTTIDMYPNINECPNDVYNLWRPFAFQLYEGDYEPNEEGKNRFFNHVRILCNNDDISYNYVLKWIAHMMKYPHKKSTTPTFISDQGSGKGTLIKFLTIILGNKKVFETAEPSRDVWGNFNEIMLGCYLVVLNELNKKESKDSEDKIKMLQTDSSLTINIKGGNKFITRSHHHFMITTNNDNPIKSVKGDRRNFITKSSDEKKGDTDYFIQLNKDLEDINIIRTIIDALLDIEVNENFGSEVIPLTNYQTTLQDVERKPIDLWLEQLTIDYSNLDTISLSPTECLTSYKEWCKLNGFNSDSMNVQKFGLSIVNCFNDIDRDNYMIKKRTNIGINLTFNIVNLRKKYKIEEPCVIDM
;
A
#
# COMPACT_ATOMS: atom_id res chain seq x y z
N MET A 1 -41.95 17.93 33.43
CA MET A 1 -41.46 18.83 34.47
C MET A 1 -40.16 19.42 33.95
N SER A 2 -40.22 20.70 33.55
CA SER A 2 -39.05 21.46 33.08
C SER A 2 -38.25 21.89 34.32
N GLN A 3 -37.07 21.32 34.53
CA GLN A 3 -36.14 21.88 35.49
C GLN A 3 -35.43 23.06 34.80
N THR A 4 -35.80 24.24 35.20
CA THR A 4 -35.11 25.48 34.92
C THR A 4 -33.79 25.48 35.69
N ILE A 5 -32.68 25.42 34.98
CA ILE A 5 -31.33 25.57 35.54
C ILE A 5 -31.12 27.08 35.69
N GLU A 6 -31.00 27.56 36.91
CA GLU A 6 -30.68 28.98 37.21
C GLU A 6 -29.27 29.31 36.69
N ILE A 7 -29.20 30.41 35.99
CA ILE A 7 -28.04 30.99 35.34
C ILE A 7 -27.26 31.83 36.34
N VAL A 8 -26.01 31.51 36.62
CA VAL A 8 -25.05 32.42 37.25
C VAL A 8 -24.04 32.87 36.17
N ASN A 9 -24.05 34.13 35.93
CA ASN A 9 -23.28 35.02 35.03
C ASN A 9 -22.15 34.35 34.20
N ASP A 10 -22.21 34.58 32.91
CA ASP A 10 -21.27 34.40 31.79
C ASP A 10 -21.43 33.17 30.88
N VAL A 11 -22.44 32.33 31.07
CA VAL A 11 -22.87 31.36 30.05
C VAL A 11 -24.33 31.66 29.68
N ILE A 12 -24.54 32.18 28.50
CA ILE A 12 -25.88 32.30 27.93
C ILE A 12 -26.24 30.92 27.36
N GLN A 13 -27.00 30.15 28.12
CA GLN A 13 -27.60 28.91 27.63
C GLN A 13 -28.96 29.26 27.03
N THR A 14 -29.04 29.31 25.72
CA THR A 14 -30.31 29.19 25.00
C THR A 14 -30.62 27.70 24.85
N ASP A 15 -31.87 27.32 24.57
CA ASP A 15 -32.33 25.92 24.55
C ASP A 15 -31.43 24.92 23.75
N PHE A 16 -30.46 25.37 22.94
CA PHE A 16 -29.64 24.59 22.03
C PHE A 16 -28.16 24.97 21.95
N HIS A 17 -27.68 26.00 22.66
CA HIS A 17 -26.33 26.52 22.47
C HIS A 17 -25.61 26.83 23.79
N ILE A 18 -24.28 26.57 23.79
CA ILE A 18 -23.37 27.03 24.85
C ILE A 18 -22.39 28.03 24.22
N VAL A 19 -22.25 29.20 24.84
CA VAL A 19 -21.30 30.22 24.40
C VAL A 19 -20.14 30.28 25.37
N LEU A 20 -18.92 30.17 24.87
CA LEU A 20 -17.66 30.21 25.63
C LEU A 20 -16.70 31.23 24.99
N ASN A 21 -15.73 31.72 25.79
CA ASN A 21 -14.70 32.63 25.29
C ASN A 21 -13.36 31.93 25.32
N GLU A 22 -12.87 31.57 24.13
CA GLU A 22 -11.56 30.91 23.94
C GLU A 22 -10.44 31.96 23.92
N SER A 23 -9.30 31.66 24.58
CA SER A 23 -8.07 32.47 24.50
C SER A 23 -6.99 31.70 23.75
N TYR A 24 -6.13 32.37 23.01
CA TYR A 24 -5.03 31.75 22.29
C TYR A 24 -3.74 32.58 22.39
N ASP A 25 -2.59 31.94 22.20
CA ASP A 25 -1.30 32.62 22.10
C ASP A 25 -1.19 33.37 20.77
N ALA A 26 -1.19 34.71 20.84
CA ALA A 26 -1.17 35.57 19.65
C ALA A 26 0.15 35.47 18.90
N ASP A 27 1.28 35.27 19.59
CA ASP A 27 2.61 35.15 18.98
C ASP A 27 2.71 33.81 18.24
N VAL A 28 2.21 32.75 18.85
CA VAL A 28 2.11 31.40 18.21
C VAL A 28 1.18 31.47 17.01
N MET A 29 0.00 32.08 17.15
CA MET A 29 -0.95 32.27 16.05
C MET A 29 -0.32 33.00 14.87
N ASP A 30 0.40 34.09 15.14
CA ASP A 30 1.05 34.88 14.11
C ASP A 30 2.20 34.14 13.46
N ALA A 31 2.97 33.37 14.22
CA ALA A 31 4.03 32.52 13.70
C ALA A 31 3.46 31.41 12.82
N MET A 32 2.36 30.75 13.22
CA MET A 32 1.69 29.73 12.43
C MET A 32 1.15 30.29 11.11
N LEU A 33 0.48 31.43 11.14
CA LEU A 33 -0.07 32.07 9.94
C LEU A 33 1.01 32.58 8.98
N ARG A 34 2.19 32.94 9.49
CA ARG A 34 3.30 33.42 8.67
C ARG A 34 4.12 32.31 8.02
N ASN A 35 4.29 31.16 8.66
CA ASN A 35 5.50 30.38 8.44
C ASN A 35 5.37 28.87 8.50
N THR A 36 4.31 28.19 8.09
CA THR A 36 4.34 26.75 8.23
C THR A 36 4.23 25.98 6.94
N THR A 37 5.23 25.19 6.66
CA THR A 37 5.25 24.10 5.68
C THR A 37 4.47 22.88 6.17
N SER A 38 4.14 22.83 7.47
CA SER A 38 3.55 21.68 8.14
C SER A 38 2.03 21.65 8.12
N PHE A 39 1.36 22.76 7.76
CA PHE A 39 -0.10 22.87 7.84
C PHE A 39 -0.75 22.90 6.47
N SER A 40 -1.94 22.29 6.37
CA SER A 40 -2.70 22.32 5.13
C SER A 40 -3.23 23.74 4.83
N LYS A 41 -3.45 24.03 3.54
CA LYS A 41 -4.08 25.30 3.11
C LYS A 41 -5.44 25.50 3.80
N ARG A 42 -6.17 24.41 4.05
CA ARG A 42 -7.45 24.45 4.75
C ARG A 42 -7.28 24.91 6.20
N ASP A 43 -6.28 24.37 6.91
CA ASP A 43 -6.06 24.71 8.32
C ASP A 43 -5.60 26.17 8.47
N LEU A 44 -4.72 26.65 7.61
CA LEU A 44 -4.29 28.05 7.60
C LEU A 44 -5.44 29.03 7.29
N ASN A 45 -6.33 28.67 6.36
CA ASN A 45 -7.52 29.46 6.08
C ASN A 45 -8.48 29.49 7.28
N ASN A 46 -8.65 28.37 7.98
CA ASN A 46 -9.46 28.27 9.18
C ASN A 46 -8.84 29.09 10.33
N LEU A 47 -7.53 28.99 10.56
CA LEU A 47 -6.80 29.82 11.54
C LEU A 47 -6.95 31.29 11.24
N SER A 48 -6.83 31.70 9.97
CA SER A 48 -7.01 33.11 9.57
C SER A 48 -8.43 33.61 9.84
N ARG A 49 -9.46 32.78 9.59
CA ARG A 49 -10.86 33.11 9.92
C ARG A 49 -11.08 33.21 11.43
N TYR A 50 -10.59 32.22 12.17
CA TYR A 50 -10.66 32.19 13.63
C TYR A 50 -10.00 33.42 14.25
N LYS A 51 -8.79 33.82 13.80
CA LYS A 51 -8.13 35.05 14.24
C LYS A 51 -8.94 36.30 13.92
N LYS A 52 -9.67 36.35 12.79
CA LYS A 52 -10.51 37.50 12.40
C LYS A 52 -11.78 37.64 13.25
N SER A 53 -12.30 36.54 13.80
CA SER A 53 -13.52 36.53 14.62
C SER A 53 -13.32 37.02 16.07
N ARG A 54 -12.08 37.41 16.44
CA ARG A 54 -11.77 37.97 17.78
C ARG A 54 -12.59 39.24 18.11
N LYS A 55 -13.06 39.31 19.33
CA LYS A 55 -13.78 40.49 19.84
C LYS A 55 -12.83 41.58 20.35
N GLY A 56 -11.63 41.19 20.79
CA GLY A 56 -10.59 42.10 21.30
C GLY A 56 -9.39 41.26 21.80
N GLY A 57 -8.17 41.79 21.70
CA GLY A 57 -6.99 41.07 22.15
C GLY A 57 -6.82 39.72 21.44
N ASN A 58 -6.71 38.63 22.22
CA ASN A 58 -6.56 37.25 21.78
C ASN A 58 -7.74 36.37 22.25
N GLU A 59 -8.92 36.92 22.44
CA GLU A 59 -10.11 36.17 22.84
C GLU A 59 -11.13 36.09 21.71
N VAL A 60 -11.74 34.91 21.57
CA VAL A 60 -12.75 34.60 20.55
C VAL A 60 -13.97 34.00 21.22
N GLU A 61 -15.14 34.57 20.97
CA GLU A 61 -16.40 33.98 21.39
C GLU A 61 -16.80 32.87 20.46
N VAL A 62 -17.05 31.67 21.01
CA VAL A 62 -17.35 30.45 20.28
C VAL A 62 -18.69 29.88 20.74
N VAL A 63 -19.51 29.49 19.78
CA VAL A 63 -20.82 28.89 20.02
C VAL A 63 -20.75 27.37 19.77
N TYR A 64 -21.10 26.59 20.79
CA TYR A 64 -21.21 25.13 20.70
C TYR A 64 -22.66 24.70 20.45
N HIS A 65 -22.89 23.78 19.55
CA HIS A 65 -24.18 23.24 19.19
C HIS A 65 -24.14 21.72 19.01
N TYR A 66 -25.31 21.09 18.98
CA TYR A 66 -25.42 19.66 18.69
C TYR A 66 -25.10 19.35 17.23
N GLY A 67 -24.72 18.12 16.97
CA GLY A 67 -24.55 17.61 15.61
C GLY A 67 -25.85 17.67 14.79
N LYS A 68 -25.72 17.82 13.47
CA LYS A 68 -26.87 17.95 12.56
C LYS A 68 -27.91 16.84 12.75
N GLY A 69 -29.16 17.24 13.03
CA GLY A 69 -30.28 16.35 13.26
C GLY A 69 -30.35 15.75 14.68
N CYS A 70 -29.45 16.19 15.57
CA CYS A 70 -29.42 15.80 16.97
C CYS A 70 -29.93 16.89 17.92
N GLU A 71 -30.18 18.09 17.39
CA GLU A 71 -30.51 19.30 18.16
C GLU A 71 -31.82 19.13 18.93
N LYS A 72 -32.87 18.62 18.28
CA LYS A 72 -34.19 18.46 18.85
C LYS A 72 -34.24 17.51 20.05
N ASP A 73 -33.48 16.41 19.94
CA ASP A 73 -33.45 15.38 20.98
C ASP A 73 -32.27 15.56 21.94
N GLN A 74 -31.43 16.58 21.71
CA GLN A 74 -30.24 16.89 22.48
C GLN A 74 -29.31 15.69 22.69
N VAL A 75 -29.03 14.95 21.63
CA VAL A 75 -28.18 13.73 21.67
C VAL A 75 -26.81 13.97 21.03
N GLY A 76 -25.82 13.16 21.46
CA GLY A 76 -24.46 13.24 20.96
C GLY A 76 -23.62 14.35 21.57
N ARG A 77 -22.53 14.68 20.93
CA ARG A 77 -21.53 15.67 21.34
C ARG A 77 -21.92 17.09 20.96
N LEU A 78 -21.26 18.02 21.58
CA LEU A 78 -21.28 19.45 21.19
C LEU A 78 -20.12 19.76 20.27
N TYR A 79 -20.40 20.51 19.22
CA TYR A 79 -19.43 20.91 18.20
C TYR A 79 -19.48 22.43 18.01
N VAL A 80 -18.34 23.00 17.68
CA VAL A 80 -18.26 24.44 17.38
C VAL A 80 -19.04 24.76 16.10
N LYS A 81 -19.87 25.78 16.15
CA LYS A 81 -20.66 26.25 15.02
C LYS A 81 -19.76 26.75 13.89
N GLY A 82 -20.01 26.24 12.67
CA GLY A 82 -19.21 26.60 11.49
C GLY A 82 -17.78 26.12 11.49
N GLY A 83 -17.32 25.38 12.51
CA GLY A 83 -15.93 24.97 12.65
C GLY A 83 -14.98 26.11 13.04
N GLU A 84 -15.49 27.19 13.60
CA GLU A 84 -14.76 28.41 13.93
C GLU A 84 -14.34 28.45 15.40
N GLY A 85 -13.74 27.42 15.94
CA GLY A 85 -13.20 27.32 17.30
C GLY A 85 -12.05 26.32 17.39
N LEU A 86 -11.29 26.38 18.48
CA LEU A 86 -10.07 25.58 18.70
C LEU A 86 -10.37 24.10 18.82
N GLN A 87 -11.57 23.68 19.21
CA GLN A 87 -12.02 22.29 19.16
C GLN A 87 -11.88 21.68 17.76
N SER A 88 -12.04 22.46 16.70
CA SER A 88 -12.06 21.98 15.30
C SER A 88 -10.67 21.82 14.70
N PHE A 89 -9.63 22.28 15.36
CA PHE A 89 -8.26 22.18 14.86
C PHE A 89 -7.58 20.88 15.29
N PRO A 90 -6.70 20.32 14.43
CA PRO A 90 -5.82 19.23 14.82
C PRO A 90 -4.97 19.60 16.04
N PHE A 91 -4.56 18.59 16.83
CA PHE A 91 -3.81 18.82 18.06
C PHE A 91 -2.47 19.54 17.84
N ASP A 92 -1.78 19.31 16.69
CA ASP A 92 -0.53 19.99 16.33
C ASP A 92 -0.68 21.50 16.12
N ILE A 93 -1.89 21.95 15.82
CA ILE A 93 -2.25 23.38 15.70
C ILE A 93 -2.80 23.91 17.02
N ARG A 94 -3.72 23.16 17.62
CA ARG A 94 -4.43 23.57 18.82
C ARG A 94 -3.51 23.67 20.03
N ASN A 95 -2.71 22.65 20.29
CA ASN A 95 -1.90 22.53 21.50
C ASN A 95 -0.92 23.71 21.70
N PRO A 96 -0.13 24.15 20.69
CA PRO A 96 0.75 25.31 20.85
C PRO A 96 -0.01 26.61 21.16
N LEU A 97 -1.22 26.75 20.64
CA LEU A 97 -2.05 27.93 20.86
C LEU A 97 -2.61 28.00 22.31
N LEU A 98 -2.77 26.82 22.95
CA LEU A 98 -3.43 26.65 24.25
C LEU A 98 -2.47 26.54 25.43
N GLU A 99 -1.29 25.99 25.25
CA GLU A 99 -0.35 25.58 26.31
C GLU A 99 -0.09 26.69 27.34
N LYS A 100 -0.01 27.94 26.87
CA LYS A 100 0.25 29.09 27.73
C LYS A 100 -0.92 29.41 28.65
N PHE A 101 -2.15 29.17 28.21
CA PHE A 101 -3.37 29.69 28.88
C PHE A 101 -4.19 28.64 29.60
N TYR A 102 -3.98 27.33 29.31
CA TYR A 102 -4.90 26.29 29.73
C TYR A 102 -4.21 25.06 30.36
N TRP A 103 -5.03 24.33 31.10
CA TRP A 103 -4.80 22.95 31.52
C TRP A 103 -5.75 22.05 30.71
N ASP A 104 -5.21 21.05 30.03
CA ASP A 104 -5.97 20.01 29.30
C ASP A 104 -6.41 18.93 30.29
N VAL A 105 -7.69 18.88 30.61
CA VAL A 105 -8.29 17.92 31.55
C VAL A 105 -9.19 16.96 30.80
N ASP A 106 -8.95 15.66 30.95
CA ASP A 106 -9.60 14.61 30.17
C ASP A 106 -10.12 13.46 31.05
N MET A 107 -11.24 12.84 30.64
CA MET A 107 -11.80 11.65 31.29
C MET A 107 -11.14 10.39 30.78
N SER A 108 -10.32 9.73 31.61
CA SER A 108 -9.64 8.48 31.22
C SER A 108 -10.63 7.38 30.90
N ASN A 109 -10.45 6.68 29.75
CA ASN A 109 -11.29 5.57 29.30
C ASN A 109 -12.79 5.87 29.20
N CYS A 110 -13.18 7.10 28.93
CA CYS A 110 -14.56 7.58 29.07
C CYS A 110 -15.60 6.58 28.53
N HIS A 111 -15.57 6.21 27.26
CA HIS A 111 -16.57 5.33 26.66
C HIS A 111 -16.57 3.90 27.22
N TYR A 112 -15.42 3.38 27.66
CA TYR A 112 -15.34 2.07 28.29
C TYR A 112 -15.93 2.06 29.72
N ILE A 113 -15.82 3.15 30.44
CA ILE A 113 -16.47 3.36 31.75
C ILE A 113 -18.00 3.48 31.57
N LEU A 114 -18.41 4.27 30.58
CA LEU A 114 -19.83 4.45 30.28
C LEU A 114 -20.51 3.16 29.89
N ILE A 115 -19.96 2.38 28.97
CA ILE A 115 -20.56 1.13 28.52
C ILE A 115 -20.55 0.04 29.59
N SER A 116 -19.54 -0.01 30.46
CA SER A 116 -19.51 -0.90 31.63
C SER A 116 -20.71 -0.63 32.53
N LYS A 117 -20.94 0.62 32.90
CA LYS A 117 -22.09 0.99 33.75
C LYS A 117 -23.43 0.67 33.07
N LEU A 118 -23.57 1.03 31.78
CA LEU A 118 -24.79 0.73 31.01
C LEU A 118 -25.05 -0.78 30.92
N GLY A 119 -24.01 -1.59 30.74
CA GLY A 119 -24.12 -3.04 30.74
C GLY A 119 -24.58 -3.62 32.07
N LYS A 120 -24.00 -3.13 33.18
CA LYS A 120 -24.41 -3.50 34.55
C LYS A 120 -25.86 -3.13 34.82
N ASP A 121 -26.31 -1.95 34.38
CA ASP A 121 -27.71 -1.53 34.53
C ASP A 121 -28.70 -2.38 33.71
N LEU A 122 -28.20 -3.06 32.66
CA LEU A 122 -28.96 -4.01 31.85
C LEU A 122 -28.83 -5.45 32.35
N GLY A 123 -28.10 -5.73 33.44
CA GLY A 123 -27.84 -7.06 33.94
C GLY A 123 -26.90 -7.90 33.06
N VAL A 124 -26.11 -7.26 32.19
CA VAL A 124 -25.12 -7.93 31.32
C VAL A 124 -23.78 -7.99 32.01
N SER A 125 -23.08 -9.11 31.86
CA SER A 125 -21.69 -9.23 32.33
C SER A 125 -20.79 -8.23 31.61
N THR A 126 -19.98 -7.50 32.38
CA THR A 126 -18.99 -6.53 31.90
C THR A 126 -17.58 -6.85 32.42
N ILE A 127 -17.32 -8.12 32.72
CA ILE A 127 -16.06 -8.57 33.34
C ILE A 127 -14.85 -8.22 32.49
N ALA A 128 -14.91 -8.43 31.17
CA ALA A 128 -13.81 -8.12 30.28
C ALA A 128 -13.63 -6.60 30.07
N ILE A 129 -14.72 -5.85 30.02
CA ILE A 129 -14.70 -4.38 29.94
C ILE A 129 -14.08 -3.81 31.22
N ASP A 130 -14.44 -4.34 32.40
CA ASP A 130 -13.90 -3.91 33.69
C ASP A 130 -12.42 -4.29 33.83
N GLU A 131 -12.01 -5.47 33.34
CA GLU A 131 -10.60 -5.87 33.27
C GLU A 131 -9.77 -4.85 32.48
N TYR A 132 -10.28 -4.40 31.33
CA TYR A 132 -9.65 -3.35 30.54
C TYR A 132 -9.61 -2.01 31.26
N ASN A 133 -10.70 -1.58 31.89
CA ASN A 133 -10.77 -0.31 32.59
C ASN A 133 -9.79 -0.25 33.78
N ASN A 134 -9.62 -1.37 34.48
CA ASN A 134 -8.72 -1.46 35.65
C ASN A 134 -7.24 -1.59 35.27
N ASN A 135 -6.93 -2.20 34.12
CA ASN A 135 -5.56 -2.55 33.74
C ASN A 135 -5.27 -2.17 32.27
N ARG A 136 -5.67 -0.97 31.86
CA ARG A 136 -5.58 -0.50 30.46
C ARG A 136 -4.20 -0.64 29.86
N ASP A 137 -3.17 -0.20 30.55
CA ASP A 137 -1.81 -0.18 30.01
C ASP A 137 -1.27 -1.60 29.78
N MET A 138 -1.58 -2.51 30.71
CA MET A 138 -1.28 -3.92 30.54
C MET A 138 -2.08 -4.53 29.38
N ALA A 139 -3.37 -4.20 29.24
CA ALA A 139 -4.19 -4.69 28.15
C ALA A 139 -3.67 -4.22 26.79
N LEU A 140 -3.23 -2.96 26.71
CA LEU A 140 -2.66 -2.39 25.48
C LEU A 140 -1.32 -3.06 25.12
N SER A 141 -0.41 -3.24 26.08
CA SER A 141 0.91 -3.86 25.85
C SER A 141 0.83 -5.35 25.52
N LYS A 142 -0.17 -6.08 26.06
CA LYS A 142 -0.41 -7.48 25.71
C LYS A 142 -0.95 -7.68 24.32
N LEU A 143 -1.64 -6.68 23.76
CA LEU A 143 -2.26 -6.79 22.43
C LEU A 143 -1.28 -6.45 21.29
N SER A 144 -0.40 -5.50 21.49
CA SER A 144 0.67 -5.15 20.55
C SER A 144 1.78 -4.35 21.24
N SER A 145 3.01 -4.54 20.78
CA SER A 145 4.16 -3.70 21.15
C SER A 145 3.91 -2.22 20.79
N ASN A 146 3.13 -1.96 19.73
CA ASN A 146 2.75 -0.60 19.38
C ASN A 146 1.46 -0.15 20.07
N ARG A 147 1.62 0.71 21.08
CA ARG A 147 0.52 1.24 21.89
C ARG A 147 -0.57 1.94 21.07
N LYS A 148 -0.23 2.60 19.96
CA LYS A 148 -1.20 3.31 19.09
C LYS A 148 -2.15 2.32 18.45
N PHE A 149 -1.64 1.17 18.01
CA PHE A 149 -2.44 0.11 17.37
C PHE A 149 -3.37 -0.54 18.34
N SER A 150 -2.87 -0.93 19.51
CA SER A 150 -3.70 -1.47 20.57
C SER A 150 -4.86 -0.53 20.90
N LYS A 151 -4.59 0.76 21.07
CA LYS A 151 -5.65 1.76 21.30
C LYS A 151 -6.68 1.78 20.19
N THR A 152 -6.25 1.74 18.94
CA THR A 152 -7.18 1.80 17.80
C THR A 152 -7.96 0.49 17.66
N ALA A 153 -7.38 -0.67 17.97
CA ALA A 153 -8.10 -1.95 17.98
C ALA A 153 -9.21 -1.96 19.03
N PHE A 154 -8.94 -1.50 20.25
CA PHE A 154 -9.98 -1.35 21.27
C PHE A 154 -11.04 -0.31 20.87
N LEU A 155 -10.67 0.79 20.25
CA LEU A 155 -11.63 1.78 19.74
C LEU A 155 -12.54 1.19 18.65
N LYS A 156 -12.00 0.38 17.75
CA LYS A 156 -12.79 -0.34 16.74
C LYS A 156 -13.73 -1.36 17.38
N ALA A 157 -13.27 -2.10 18.39
CA ALA A 157 -14.13 -3.02 19.14
C ALA A 157 -15.33 -2.30 19.77
N MET A 158 -15.10 -1.09 20.32
CA MET A 158 -16.17 -0.26 20.89
C MET A 158 -17.27 0.08 19.89
N TYR A 159 -16.91 0.33 18.62
CA TYR A 159 -17.86 0.79 17.62
C TYR A 159 -18.20 -0.23 16.54
N GLY A 160 -17.96 -1.52 16.79
CA GLY A 160 -18.31 -2.62 15.88
C GLY A 160 -17.56 -2.59 14.56
N GLY A 161 -16.36 -2.02 14.53
CA GLY A 161 -15.46 -2.07 13.38
C GLY A 161 -14.84 -3.45 13.21
N ASP A 162 -14.71 -3.93 11.98
CA ASP A 162 -14.03 -5.18 11.71
C ASP A 162 -12.53 -5.06 12.02
N ILE A 163 -12.05 -5.89 12.93
CA ILE A 163 -10.63 -5.92 13.32
C ILE A 163 -9.78 -6.45 12.16
N LYS A 164 -10.34 -7.25 11.25
CA LYS A 164 -9.67 -7.74 10.04
C LYS A 164 -9.43 -6.63 9.01
N LEU A 165 -10.31 -5.63 8.92
CA LEU A 165 -10.16 -4.44 8.05
C LEU A 165 -9.10 -3.46 8.55
N TYR A 166 -8.42 -3.77 9.65
CA TYR A 166 -7.37 -2.92 10.20
C TYR A 166 -6.18 -2.80 9.26
N ASN A 167 -5.89 -3.84 8.50
CA ASN A 167 -4.80 -3.87 7.53
C ASN A 167 -5.12 -3.03 6.26
N ASP A 168 -6.41 -2.78 5.96
CA ASP A 168 -6.81 -2.14 4.69
C ASP A 168 -6.98 -0.61 4.79
N PHE A 169 -7.12 -0.03 5.99
CA PHE A 169 -7.46 1.39 6.16
C PHE A 169 -6.28 2.32 6.46
N TYR A 170 -5.12 1.78 6.86
CA TYR A 170 -3.89 2.53 7.12
C TYR A 170 -2.76 1.90 6.31
N CYS A 171 -2.76 2.16 5.01
CA CYS A 171 -1.81 1.61 4.03
C CYS A 171 -0.35 2.06 4.19
N ASP A 172 0.03 2.73 5.25
CA ASP A 172 1.37 3.31 5.37
C ASP A 172 2.30 2.61 6.36
N GLU A 173 1.82 1.64 7.15
CA GLU A 173 2.67 0.77 7.98
C GLU A 173 1.94 -0.56 8.22
N GLU A 174 2.60 -1.68 8.05
CA GLU A 174 2.09 -3.02 8.39
C GLU A 174 1.92 -3.15 9.90
N HIS A 175 0.66 -3.21 10.37
CA HIS A 175 0.37 -3.21 11.79
C HIS A 175 -0.31 -4.51 12.18
N ILE A 176 0.52 -5.47 12.49
CA ILE A 176 0.10 -6.75 13.04
C ILE A 176 -0.20 -6.56 14.53
N LEU A 177 -1.39 -6.99 14.97
CA LEU A 177 -1.64 -7.23 16.38
C LEU A 177 -0.92 -8.54 16.75
N ASP A 178 0.31 -8.39 17.19
CA ASP A 178 1.27 -9.47 17.48
C ASP A 178 1.02 -10.16 18.84
N GLY A 179 0.11 -9.62 19.67
CA GLY A 179 -0.11 -10.09 21.01
C GLY A 179 -1.43 -10.84 21.24
N ASP A 180 -1.74 -11.05 22.53
CA ASP A 180 -2.93 -11.79 22.98
C ASP A 180 -4.23 -11.03 22.68
N LYS A 181 -5.04 -11.56 21.77
CA LYS A 181 -6.33 -11.02 21.35
C LYS A 181 -7.52 -11.50 22.22
N THR A 182 -7.27 -12.32 23.23
CA THR A 182 -8.34 -12.96 24.03
C THR A 182 -9.22 -11.94 24.73
N LEU A 183 -8.61 -10.96 25.41
CA LEU A 183 -9.35 -9.89 26.08
C LEU A 183 -10.17 -9.06 25.08
N LEU A 184 -9.57 -8.69 23.96
CA LEU A 184 -10.24 -7.91 22.90
C LEU A 184 -11.49 -8.63 22.36
N LYS A 185 -11.40 -9.94 22.13
CA LYS A 185 -12.55 -10.76 21.67
C LYS A 185 -13.66 -10.82 22.73
N ARG A 186 -13.30 -11.01 24.01
CA ARG A 186 -14.28 -11.00 25.11
C ARG A 186 -14.98 -9.66 25.25
N ILE A 187 -14.24 -8.56 25.17
CA ILE A 187 -14.79 -7.20 25.16
C ILE A 187 -15.74 -6.98 23.98
N THR A 188 -15.32 -7.38 22.77
CA THR A 188 -16.17 -7.25 21.57
C THR A 188 -17.50 -7.98 21.74
N ASN A 189 -17.48 -9.16 22.35
CA ASN A 189 -18.68 -9.94 22.62
C ASN A 189 -19.58 -9.25 23.67
N GLU A 190 -19.03 -8.80 24.80
CA GLU A 190 -19.80 -8.07 25.83
C GLU A 190 -20.44 -6.81 25.25
N ILE A 191 -19.69 -6.00 24.48
CA ILE A 191 -20.20 -4.80 23.82
C ILE A 191 -21.30 -5.14 22.82
N SER A 192 -21.17 -6.23 22.05
CA SER A 192 -22.20 -6.65 21.10
C SER A 192 -23.50 -6.99 21.80
N ILE A 193 -23.45 -7.78 22.89
CA ILE A 193 -24.63 -8.15 23.68
C ILE A 193 -25.31 -6.89 24.24
N ILE A 194 -24.55 -5.99 24.87
CA ILE A 194 -25.08 -4.74 25.41
C ILE A 194 -25.75 -3.91 24.28
N THR A 195 -25.07 -3.80 23.13
CA THR A 195 -25.56 -3.03 21.98
C THR A 195 -26.86 -3.61 21.42
N ASP A 196 -26.96 -4.95 21.30
CA ASP A 196 -28.15 -5.64 20.80
C ASP A 196 -29.35 -5.43 21.74
N LEU A 197 -29.15 -5.55 23.03
CA LEU A 197 -30.19 -5.27 24.03
C LEU A 197 -30.64 -3.82 23.95
N MET A 198 -29.70 -2.88 23.97
CA MET A 198 -30.02 -1.43 23.87
C MET A 198 -30.76 -1.11 22.56
N TYR A 199 -30.41 -1.76 21.46
CA TYR A 199 -31.03 -1.53 20.17
C TYR A 199 -32.52 -1.95 20.17
N GLY A 200 -32.92 -2.91 20.99
CA GLY A 200 -34.30 -3.33 21.18
C GLY A 200 -35.14 -2.45 22.11
N MET A 201 -34.55 -1.56 22.88
CA MET A 201 -35.24 -0.78 23.91
C MET A 201 -35.98 0.43 23.33
N ASP A 202 -37.24 0.65 23.73
CA ASP A 202 -38.08 1.76 23.27
C ASP A 202 -37.52 3.14 23.63
N LYS A 203 -36.87 3.26 24.78
CA LYS A 203 -36.25 4.53 25.22
C LYS A 203 -35.23 5.09 24.22
N TYR A 204 -34.69 4.31 23.30
CA TYR A 204 -33.73 4.73 22.28
C TYR A 204 -34.38 4.87 20.88
N GLU A 205 -35.69 4.84 20.77
CA GLU A 205 -36.39 4.93 19.47
C GLU A 205 -36.02 6.20 18.70
N ASN A 206 -35.94 7.34 19.38
CA ASN A 206 -35.56 8.62 18.74
C ASN A 206 -34.14 8.55 18.17
N ILE A 207 -33.19 7.98 18.90
CA ILE A 207 -31.80 7.83 18.42
C ILE A 207 -31.75 6.88 17.22
N ARG A 208 -32.54 5.79 17.24
CA ARG A 208 -32.65 4.89 16.06
C ARG A 208 -33.19 5.63 14.83
N LYS A 209 -34.20 6.52 15.01
CA LYS A 209 -34.72 7.35 13.91
C LYS A 209 -33.62 8.28 13.34
N ILE A 210 -32.84 8.95 14.18
CA ILE A 210 -31.72 9.81 13.76
C ILE A 210 -30.69 9.00 12.96
N VAL A 211 -30.31 7.83 13.45
CA VAL A 211 -29.35 6.94 12.77
C VAL A 211 -29.84 6.48 11.39
N LYS A 212 -31.15 6.14 11.28
CA LYS A 212 -31.77 5.74 10.02
C LYS A 212 -31.79 6.88 8.99
N ILE A 213 -32.19 8.09 9.42
CA ILE A 213 -32.20 9.29 8.55
C ILE A 213 -30.81 9.56 7.99
N ASN A 214 -29.76 9.38 8.80
CA ASN A 214 -28.37 9.60 8.40
C ASN A 214 -27.77 8.44 7.57
N LYS A 215 -28.58 7.41 7.19
CA LYS A 215 -28.21 6.24 6.35
C LYS A 215 -26.88 5.57 6.76
N LYS A 216 -26.67 5.38 8.07
CA LYS A 216 -25.44 4.76 8.58
C LYS A 216 -25.36 3.28 8.19
N LYS A 217 -24.17 2.84 7.76
CA LYS A 217 -23.90 1.45 7.34
C LYS A 217 -24.12 0.44 8.47
N ASN A 218 -23.76 0.79 9.72
CA ASN A 218 -23.97 -0.04 10.90
C ASN A 218 -24.87 0.70 11.89
N PRO A 219 -26.22 0.54 11.81
CA PRO A 219 -27.16 1.34 12.61
C PRO A 219 -27.07 1.02 14.11
N LYS A 220 -26.81 -0.23 14.52
CA LYS A 220 -26.73 -0.60 15.95
C LYS A 220 -25.56 0.11 16.63
N PHE A 221 -24.35 -0.02 16.10
CA PHE A 221 -23.18 0.64 16.67
C PHE A 221 -23.15 2.15 16.46
N SER A 222 -23.83 2.66 15.43
CA SER A 222 -24.03 4.12 15.28
C SER A 222 -24.97 4.66 16.34
N MET A 223 -25.99 3.90 16.75
CA MET A 223 -26.84 4.22 17.88
C MET A 223 -26.04 4.18 19.19
N LEU A 224 -25.26 3.13 19.44
CA LEU A 224 -24.38 3.03 20.60
C LEU A 224 -23.45 4.24 20.70
N ALA A 225 -22.81 4.62 19.59
CA ALA A 225 -21.93 5.78 19.55
C ALA A 225 -22.65 7.08 20.00
N LEU A 226 -23.87 7.33 19.50
CA LEU A 226 -24.65 8.50 19.90
C LEU A 226 -25.07 8.46 21.38
N ILE A 227 -25.39 7.26 21.91
CA ILE A 227 -25.71 7.09 23.33
C ILE A 227 -24.48 7.40 24.19
N LEU A 228 -23.33 6.77 23.87
CA LEU A 228 -22.10 7.02 24.63
C LEU A 228 -21.66 8.49 24.56
N GLN A 229 -21.75 9.12 23.40
CA GLN A 229 -21.47 10.56 23.23
C GLN A 229 -22.46 11.46 24.02
N THR A 230 -23.70 11.01 24.19
CA THR A 230 -24.67 11.74 25.00
C THR A 230 -24.32 11.65 26.49
N GLU A 231 -23.97 10.47 26.97
CA GLU A 231 -23.56 10.26 28.37
C GLU A 231 -22.19 10.95 28.67
N GLU A 232 -21.24 10.88 27.75
CA GLU A 232 -19.96 11.61 27.81
C GLU A 232 -20.20 13.11 27.96
N ARG A 233 -21.05 13.70 27.12
CA ARG A 233 -21.42 15.10 27.22
C ARG A 233 -22.07 15.46 28.54
N LYS A 234 -22.95 14.61 29.10
CA LYS A 234 -23.51 14.87 30.43
C LYS A 234 -22.43 14.98 31.50
N CYS A 235 -21.46 14.05 31.49
CA CYS A 235 -20.34 14.10 32.41
C CYS A 235 -19.47 15.36 32.19
N LEU A 236 -19.24 15.75 30.94
CA LEU A 236 -18.48 16.94 30.58
C LEU A 236 -19.18 18.22 31.07
N LEU A 237 -20.50 18.32 30.95
CA LEU A 237 -21.24 19.46 31.44
C LEU A 237 -21.25 19.54 32.97
N GLU A 238 -21.30 18.41 33.68
CA GLU A 238 -21.15 18.41 35.13
C GLU A 238 -19.73 18.78 35.57
N MET A 239 -18.69 18.41 34.81
CA MET A 239 -17.32 18.89 35.04
C MET A 239 -17.23 20.40 34.89
N LEU A 240 -17.85 20.96 33.82
CA LEU A 240 -17.93 22.40 33.62
C LEU A 240 -18.66 23.11 34.78
N ASN A 241 -19.80 22.56 35.22
CA ASN A 241 -20.58 23.12 36.34
C ASN A 241 -19.75 23.12 37.63
N TYR A 242 -19.07 22.00 37.93
CA TYR A 242 -18.21 21.89 39.10
C TYR A 242 -17.04 22.89 39.07
N MET A 243 -16.32 22.98 37.97
CA MET A 243 -15.17 23.88 37.82
C MET A 243 -15.61 25.34 37.97
N LYS A 244 -16.76 25.74 37.42
CA LYS A 244 -17.36 27.05 37.64
C LYS A 244 -17.71 27.33 39.09
N SER A 245 -18.26 26.34 39.81
CA SER A 245 -18.54 26.48 41.24
C SER A 245 -17.30 26.76 42.10
N LYS A 246 -16.12 26.42 41.54
CA LYS A 246 -14.79 26.65 42.14
C LYS A 246 -14.07 27.87 41.54
N ASN A 247 -14.80 28.73 40.84
CA ASN A 247 -14.28 29.94 40.15
C ASN A 247 -13.17 29.62 39.11
N ARG A 248 -13.31 28.47 38.44
CA ARG A 248 -12.41 28.08 37.36
C ARG A 248 -13.16 28.21 36.04
N SER A 249 -12.58 28.96 35.08
CA SER A 249 -13.16 29.07 33.73
C SER A 249 -12.83 27.85 32.91
N VAL A 250 -13.86 27.28 32.28
CA VAL A 250 -13.75 26.25 31.24
C VAL A 250 -14.13 26.89 29.93
N ASP A 251 -13.17 27.11 29.06
CA ASP A 251 -13.35 27.94 27.87
C ASP A 251 -13.48 27.11 26.59
N ILE A 252 -13.02 25.84 26.60
CA ILE A 252 -13.05 24.97 25.42
C ILE A 252 -13.52 23.58 25.83
N LEU A 253 -14.46 23.01 25.05
CA LEU A 253 -14.96 21.66 25.22
C LEU A 253 -14.36 20.74 24.12
N ILE A 254 -13.70 19.64 24.54
CA ILE A 254 -13.04 18.72 23.61
C ILE A 254 -13.52 17.29 23.92
N HIS A 255 -14.67 16.92 23.36
CA HIS A 255 -15.25 15.58 23.48
C HIS A 255 -15.37 15.06 24.91
N ASP A 256 -14.41 14.25 25.38
CA ASP A 256 -14.32 13.67 26.73
C ASP A 256 -13.44 14.50 27.68
N GLY A 257 -13.07 15.74 27.28
CA GLY A 257 -12.26 16.64 28.09
C GLY A 257 -12.62 18.11 27.90
N CYS A 258 -11.92 18.97 28.61
CA CYS A 258 -12.06 20.41 28.50
C CYS A 258 -10.77 21.12 28.86
N GLU A 259 -10.64 22.34 28.34
CA GLU A 259 -9.54 23.23 28.65
C GLU A 259 -9.94 24.20 29.76
N ILE A 260 -9.25 24.09 30.89
CA ILE A 260 -9.50 24.94 32.07
C ILE A 260 -8.49 26.08 32.08
N LYS A 261 -8.95 27.33 32.10
CA LYS A 261 -8.08 28.50 32.07
C LYS A 261 -7.16 28.53 33.30
N LYS A 262 -5.87 28.76 33.09
CA LYS A 262 -4.88 28.96 34.14
C LYS A 262 -5.14 30.24 34.89
N LEU A 263 -4.96 30.22 36.21
CA LEU A 263 -4.94 31.44 37.00
C LEU A 263 -3.60 32.17 36.84
N VAL A 264 -3.59 33.46 37.17
CA VAL A 264 -2.38 34.28 37.10
C VAL A 264 -1.27 33.62 37.97
N ASN A 265 -0.11 33.37 37.39
CA ASN A 265 1.06 32.71 38.03
C ASN A 265 0.82 31.26 38.51
N GLU A 266 -0.17 30.56 37.95
CA GLU A 266 -0.42 29.15 38.25
C GLU A 266 0.54 28.27 37.45
N THR A 267 1.44 27.56 38.15
CA THR A 267 2.43 26.63 37.54
C THR A 267 1.98 25.19 37.63
N GLU A 268 1.07 24.83 38.53
CA GLU A 268 0.54 23.49 38.72
C GLU A 268 -0.97 23.53 39.00
N PHE A 269 -1.70 22.57 38.45
CA PHE A 269 -3.13 22.44 38.69
C PHE A 269 -3.40 21.80 40.06
N PRO A 270 -4.32 22.30 40.88
CA PRO A 270 -4.66 21.70 42.17
C PRO A 270 -5.35 20.33 42.02
N ILE A 271 -4.61 19.26 42.17
CA ILE A 271 -5.10 17.88 41.94
C ILE A 271 -6.32 17.51 42.79
N HIS A 272 -6.47 18.09 44.00
CA HIS A 272 -7.64 17.83 44.84
C HIS A 272 -8.94 18.27 44.15
N LEU A 273 -8.93 19.35 43.34
CA LEU A 273 -10.10 19.76 42.58
C LEU A 273 -10.54 18.72 41.56
N LEU A 274 -9.62 17.98 40.96
CA LEU A 274 -9.98 16.87 40.07
C LEU A 274 -10.67 15.73 40.86
N ARG A 275 -10.19 15.42 42.05
CA ARG A 275 -10.77 14.34 42.89
C ARG A 275 -12.16 14.71 43.39
N GLU A 276 -12.36 15.96 43.81
CA GLU A 276 -13.68 16.47 44.18
C GLU A 276 -14.61 16.50 42.97
N CYS A 277 -14.12 16.86 41.79
CA CYS A 277 -14.90 16.87 40.54
C CYS A 277 -15.32 15.45 40.14
N GLU A 278 -14.44 14.44 40.29
CA GLU A 278 -14.75 13.03 40.06
C GLU A 278 -15.97 12.58 40.94
N GLU A 279 -15.94 12.87 42.22
CA GLU A 279 -17.06 12.57 43.11
C GLU A 279 -18.32 13.39 42.77
N TYR A 280 -18.19 14.64 42.37
CA TYR A 280 -19.30 15.44 41.92
C TYR A 280 -19.98 14.87 40.67
N ILE A 281 -19.20 14.46 39.62
CA ILE A 281 -19.69 13.79 38.41
C ILE A 281 -20.39 12.51 38.79
N LYS A 282 -19.78 11.66 39.64
CA LYS A 282 -20.35 10.40 40.10
C LYS A 282 -21.73 10.62 40.78
N ASN A 283 -21.84 11.61 41.67
CA ASN A 283 -23.07 11.91 42.39
C ASN A 283 -24.19 12.43 41.46
N LYS A 284 -23.84 13.13 40.38
CA LYS A 284 -24.79 13.67 39.40
C LYS A 284 -25.19 12.71 38.32
N THR A 285 -24.27 11.87 37.85
CA THR A 285 -24.46 11.01 36.65
C THR A 285 -24.42 9.51 36.93
N GLY A 286 -23.89 9.13 38.10
CA GLY A 286 -23.66 7.72 38.45
C GLY A 286 -22.42 7.08 37.80
N TYR A 287 -21.67 7.83 36.97
CA TYR A 287 -20.46 7.36 36.31
C TYR A 287 -19.22 7.69 37.14
N ILE A 288 -18.29 6.72 37.26
CA ILE A 288 -17.05 6.87 38.02
C ILE A 288 -15.91 7.09 37.03
N HIS A 289 -15.64 8.36 36.74
CA HIS A 289 -14.52 8.74 35.88
C HIS A 289 -13.27 9.06 36.69
N ARG A 290 -12.11 8.84 36.06
CA ARG A 290 -10.82 9.35 36.50
C ARG A 290 -10.46 10.54 35.62
N LEU A 291 -10.19 11.68 36.24
CA LEU A 291 -9.74 12.89 35.55
C LEU A 291 -8.22 12.98 35.57
N GLU A 292 -7.63 13.30 34.45
CA GLU A 292 -6.19 13.43 34.25
C GLU A 292 -5.86 14.73 33.56
N ILE A 293 -4.72 15.35 33.95
CA ILE A 293 -4.15 16.47 33.21
C ILE A 293 -3.22 15.89 32.14
N LYS A 294 -3.46 16.27 30.90
CA LYS A 294 -2.62 15.91 29.77
C LYS A 294 -1.64 17.03 29.46
N PRO A 295 -0.35 16.69 29.21
CA PRO A 295 0.58 17.69 28.72
C PRO A 295 0.25 18.06 27.27
N PHE A 296 0.34 19.33 26.91
CA PHE A 296 0.25 19.80 25.53
C PHE A 296 1.48 19.33 24.75
N LYS A 297 1.34 18.22 24.04
CA LYS A 297 2.41 17.66 23.17
C LYS A 297 2.34 18.32 21.81
N HIS A 298 3.42 18.96 21.40
CA HIS A 298 3.57 19.50 20.04
C HIS A 298 5.05 19.70 19.71
N ASN A 299 5.36 19.74 18.42
CA ASN A 299 6.71 20.03 17.92
C ASN A 299 6.89 21.47 17.45
N PHE A 300 5.85 22.30 17.61
CA PHE A 300 5.90 23.70 17.21
C PHE A 300 6.84 24.48 18.14
N LYS A 301 7.79 25.20 17.54
CA LYS A 301 8.65 26.15 18.26
C LYS A 301 8.46 27.52 17.63
N LEU A 302 8.31 28.55 18.47
CA LEU A 302 8.38 29.92 17.99
C LEU A 302 9.73 30.12 17.32
N PRO A 303 9.78 30.73 16.11
CA PRO A 303 11.05 31.13 15.53
C PRO A 303 11.78 32.05 16.52
N GLU A 304 13.04 31.74 16.81
CA GLU A 304 13.87 32.64 17.62
C GLU A 304 13.90 34.00 16.92
N ASP A 305 13.49 35.02 17.64
CA ASP A 305 13.38 36.45 17.31
C ASP A 305 14.04 36.93 16.01
N SER A 306 13.45 36.67 14.85
CA SER A 306 13.71 37.50 13.71
C SER A 306 12.48 37.59 12.80
N ASN A 307 11.87 38.77 12.82
CA ASN A 307 10.91 39.22 11.81
C ASN A 307 11.58 39.46 10.44
N ASP A 308 12.86 39.13 10.30
CA ASP A 308 13.60 39.27 9.05
C ASP A 308 13.13 38.21 8.03
N PRO A 309 12.52 38.63 6.92
CA PRO A 309 12.08 37.72 5.86
C PRO A 309 13.17 36.79 5.31
N GLU A 310 14.46 37.19 5.39
CA GLU A 310 15.58 36.36 4.94
C GLU A 310 15.88 35.22 5.92
N VAL A 311 15.80 35.50 7.21
CA VAL A 311 15.99 34.46 8.25
C VAL A 311 14.85 33.44 8.20
N ILE A 312 13.61 33.95 8.12
CA ILE A 312 12.40 33.10 7.95
C ILE A 312 12.55 32.23 6.69
N PHE A 313 12.96 32.82 5.58
CA PHE A 313 13.16 32.09 4.32
C PHE A 313 14.21 30.99 4.45
N LYS A 314 15.33 31.26 5.10
CA LYS A 314 16.41 30.25 5.31
C LYS A 314 15.93 29.07 6.16
N VAL A 315 15.19 29.32 7.23
CA VAL A 315 14.62 28.28 8.09
C VAL A 315 13.62 27.42 7.31
N LEU A 316 12.70 28.04 6.58
CA LEU A 316 11.73 27.36 5.74
C LEU A 316 12.39 26.56 4.63
N SER A 317 13.43 27.11 3.97
CA SER A 317 14.17 26.40 2.92
C SER A 317 14.84 25.15 3.46
N LYS A 318 15.51 25.24 4.61
CA LYS A 318 16.18 24.10 5.25
C LYS A 318 15.21 22.97 5.59
N GLU A 319 14.02 23.31 6.09
CA GLU A 319 12.99 22.31 6.40
C GLU A 319 12.37 21.71 5.14
N PHE A 320 12.04 22.58 4.17
CA PHE A 320 11.46 22.17 2.89
C PHE A 320 12.39 21.23 2.11
N GLU A 321 13.67 21.50 2.10
CA GLU A 321 14.68 20.74 1.37
C GLU A 321 15.02 19.38 2.00
N LYS A 322 14.51 19.07 3.21
CA LYS A 322 14.59 17.71 3.74
C LYS A 322 13.85 16.71 2.85
N THR A 323 12.75 17.15 2.25
CA THR A 323 11.88 16.28 1.45
C THR A 323 11.71 16.74 0.00
N HIS A 324 12.17 17.93 -0.36
CA HIS A 324 11.99 18.48 -1.70
C HIS A 324 13.34 18.81 -2.38
N ALA A 325 13.38 18.60 -3.68
CA ALA A 325 14.53 18.99 -4.50
C ALA A 325 14.08 19.37 -5.92
N LYS A 326 14.96 20.10 -6.63
CA LYS A 326 14.80 20.40 -8.06
C LYS A 326 15.58 19.39 -8.90
N ILE A 327 14.98 18.92 -9.98
CA ILE A 327 15.64 18.10 -11.01
C ILE A 327 15.83 19.00 -12.24
N ILE A 328 17.09 19.29 -12.56
CA ILE A 328 17.45 20.32 -13.55
C ILE A 328 17.03 19.89 -14.95
N ASP A 329 17.47 18.71 -15.41
CA ASP A 329 17.23 18.24 -16.78
C ASP A 329 15.75 18.07 -17.11
N LEU A 330 14.94 17.74 -16.11
CA LEU A 330 13.51 17.57 -16.26
C LEU A 330 12.72 18.88 -16.11
N GLY A 331 13.36 19.94 -15.59
CA GLY A 331 12.66 21.16 -15.20
C GLY A 331 11.56 20.91 -14.17
N SER A 332 11.67 19.82 -13.40
CA SER A 332 10.68 19.33 -12.47
C SER A 332 11.19 19.37 -11.03
N TYR A 333 10.32 19.08 -10.10
CA TYR A 333 10.60 19.04 -8.68
C TYR A 333 10.18 17.69 -8.11
N ILE A 334 10.86 17.22 -7.08
CA ILE A 334 10.49 16.01 -6.37
C ILE A 334 10.01 16.35 -4.97
N LYS A 335 9.11 15.51 -4.46
CA LYS A 335 8.77 15.38 -3.05
C LYS A 335 8.99 13.94 -2.62
N GLU A 336 9.84 13.77 -1.62
CA GLU A 336 10.13 12.47 -1.02
C GLU A 336 9.12 12.15 0.07
N TYR A 337 8.72 10.89 0.11
CA TYR A 337 8.06 10.21 1.20
C TYR A 337 8.90 9.00 1.56
N ASP A 338 8.67 8.40 2.71
CA ASP A 338 9.46 7.26 3.16
C ASP A 338 9.48 6.11 2.16
N ASP A 339 8.37 5.89 1.48
CA ASP A 339 8.14 4.75 0.58
C ASP A 339 8.06 5.12 -0.91
N LYS A 340 7.96 6.41 -1.25
CA LYS A 340 7.77 6.86 -2.65
C LYS A 340 8.32 8.25 -2.92
N VAL A 341 8.48 8.54 -4.19
CA VAL A 341 8.84 9.87 -4.70
C VAL A 341 7.75 10.35 -5.66
N ILE A 342 7.31 11.58 -5.48
CA ILE A 342 6.39 12.23 -6.43
C ILE A 342 7.16 13.25 -7.24
N ILE A 343 7.07 13.15 -8.57
CA ILE A 343 7.62 14.13 -9.50
C ILE A 343 6.53 15.16 -9.82
N MET A 344 6.83 16.44 -9.63
CA MET A 344 5.88 17.55 -9.78
C MET A 344 6.35 18.51 -10.85
N SER A 345 5.44 18.97 -11.71
CA SER A 345 5.69 20.12 -12.56
C SER A 345 5.83 21.40 -11.74
N LYS A 346 6.36 22.46 -12.38
CA LYS A 346 6.48 23.79 -11.77
C LYS A 346 5.14 24.32 -11.27
N GLU A 347 4.07 24.10 -12.01
CA GLU A 347 2.72 24.54 -11.67
C GLU A 347 2.18 23.76 -10.46
N LYS A 348 2.40 22.44 -10.41
CA LYS A 348 1.95 21.59 -9.31
C LYS A 348 2.62 21.97 -7.99
N ILE A 349 3.95 22.13 -7.96
CA ILE A 349 4.66 22.53 -6.72
C ILE A 349 4.26 23.94 -6.30
N LYS A 350 4.12 24.86 -7.25
CA LYS A 350 3.67 26.23 -6.95
C LYS A 350 2.27 26.23 -6.32
N SER A 351 1.31 25.57 -6.91
CA SER A 351 -0.06 25.48 -6.38
C SER A 351 -0.13 24.78 -5.02
N ALA A 352 0.71 23.75 -4.81
CA ALA A 352 0.75 23.04 -3.54
C ALA A 352 1.24 23.93 -2.38
N TYR A 353 2.16 24.87 -2.64
CA TYR A 353 2.86 25.65 -1.59
C TYR A 353 2.69 27.18 -1.72
N GLU A 354 1.83 27.70 -2.61
CA GLU A 354 1.58 29.15 -2.79
C GLU A 354 1.06 29.86 -1.53
N HIS A 355 0.44 29.11 -0.62
CA HIS A 355 -0.10 29.62 0.64
C HIS A 355 0.98 29.95 1.68
N ILE A 356 2.22 29.41 1.52
CA ILE A 356 3.32 29.65 2.45
C ILE A 356 3.97 30.99 2.15
N LYS A 357 4.09 31.84 3.19
CA LYS A 357 4.71 33.17 3.08
C LYS A 357 5.93 33.25 4.00
N CYS A 358 6.98 33.88 3.53
CA CYS A 358 8.23 34.10 4.28
C CYS A 358 8.40 35.57 4.73
N GLY A 359 7.31 36.27 4.99
CA GLY A 359 7.30 37.66 5.44
C GLY A 359 6.61 38.61 4.47
N VAL A 360 6.85 39.90 4.62
CA VAL A 360 6.33 40.95 3.74
C VAL A 360 7.47 41.77 3.14
N ASN A 361 7.31 42.21 1.91
CA ASN A 361 8.27 43.11 1.28
C ASN A 361 8.19 44.53 1.83
N LYS A 362 9.06 45.42 1.37
CA LYS A 362 9.08 46.82 1.78
C LYS A 362 7.77 47.60 1.53
N MET A 363 6.89 47.06 0.68
CA MET A 363 5.57 47.63 0.36
C MET A 363 4.43 46.96 1.14
N GLY A 364 4.74 46.09 2.13
CA GLY A 364 3.74 45.37 2.92
C GLY A 364 3.09 44.16 2.20
N THR A 365 3.57 43.79 1.01
CA THR A 365 3.02 42.68 0.26
C THR A 365 3.64 41.34 0.74
N PRO A 366 2.82 40.31 1.02
CA PRO A 366 3.31 39.00 1.43
C PRO A 366 4.22 38.37 0.37
N VAL A 367 5.41 37.92 0.77
CA VAL A 367 6.39 37.26 -0.10
C VAL A 367 6.10 35.76 -0.13
N SER A 368 5.80 35.21 -1.30
CA SER A 368 5.60 33.76 -1.49
C SER A 368 6.92 33.02 -1.28
N PHE A 369 6.92 32.06 -0.33
CA PHE A 369 8.07 31.21 -0.08
C PHE A 369 8.48 30.42 -1.33
N ILE A 370 7.50 29.72 -1.94
CA ILE A 370 7.80 28.85 -3.09
C ILE A 370 8.31 29.62 -4.31
N ASP A 371 7.76 30.82 -4.58
CA ASP A 371 8.25 31.66 -5.70
C ASP A 371 9.69 32.13 -5.45
N LYS A 372 10.03 32.45 -4.20
CA LYS A 372 11.39 32.85 -3.81
C LYS A 372 12.33 31.67 -3.90
N TRP A 373 11.96 30.50 -3.35
CA TRP A 373 12.76 29.28 -3.38
C TRP A 373 13.03 28.81 -4.83
N MET A 374 12.03 28.85 -5.69
CA MET A 374 12.18 28.43 -7.10
C MET A 374 13.08 29.37 -7.93
N LYS A 375 13.24 30.63 -7.50
CA LYS A 375 14.11 31.62 -8.16
C LYS A 375 15.57 31.48 -7.74
N LEU A 376 15.86 30.88 -6.59
CA LEU A 376 17.21 30.63 -6.11
C LEU A 376 17.78 29.41 -6.85
N ASN A 377 18.75 29.62 -7.73
CA ASN A 377 19.34 28.53 -8.50
C ASN A 377 20.58 27.92 -7.85
N ASP A 378 21.29 28.67 -6.99
CA ASP A 378 22.63 28.27 -6.53
C ASP A 378 22.65 27.57 -5.19
N ASN A 379 21.70 27.83 -4.30
CA ASN A 379 21.69 27.37 -2.91
C ASN A 379 20.51 26.50 -2.52
N ILE A 380 19.81 25.87 -3.48
CA ILE A 380 18.72 24.94 -3.21
C ILE A 380 19.19 23.50 -3.39
N ARG A 381 18.54 22.56 -2.68
CA ARG A 381 18.74 21.14 -2.92
C ARG A 381 18.32 20.81 -4.35
N LYS A 382 19.29 20.40 -5.17
CA LYS A 382 19.10 20.11 -6.59
C LYS A 382 19.93 18.94 -7.04
N TYR A 383 19.43 18.27 -8.07
CA TYR A 383 20.13 17.20 -8.78
C TYR A 383 20.10 17.51 -10.27
N THR A 384 21.13 17.10 -11.00
CA THR A 384 21.17 17.24 -12.45
C THR A 384 20.06 16.41 -13.08
N THR A 385 19.99 15.14 -12.73
CA THR A 385 19.01 14.20 -13.27
C THR A 385 18.51 13.24 -12.19
N ILE A 386 17.70 12.27 -12.58
CA ILE A 386 17.10 11.26 -11.73
C ILE A 386 17.34 9.89 -12.35
N ASP A 387 17.79 8.92 -11.56
CA ASP A 387 18.05 7.56 -12.06
C ASP A 387 17.95 6.53 -10.92
N MET A 388 18.09 5.25 -11.22
CA MET A 388 17.95 4.15 -10.28
C MET A 388 19.28 3.41 -10.09
N TYR A 389 19.85 3.48 -8.90
CA TYR A 389 21.09 2.83 -8.51
C TYR A 389 20.87 1.95 -7.29
N PRO A 390 20.71 0.62 -7.46
CA PRO A 390 20.63 -0.33 -6.34
C PRO A 390 21.86 -0.29 -5.43
N ASN A 391 23.06 -0.13 -6.00
CA ASN A 391 24.27 0.16 -5.25
C ASN A 391 24.42 1.66 -5.07
N ILE A 392 24.19 2.18 -3.87
CA ILE A 392 24.26 3.60 -3.56
C ILE A 392 25.64 4.21 -3.82
N ASN A 393 26.71 3.42 -3.68
CA ASN A 393 28.07 3.87 -3.89
C ASN A 393 28.40 4.16 -5.37
N GLU A 394 27.59 3.66 -6.29
CA GLU A 394 27.73 3.91 -7.72
C GLU A 394 26.91 5.12 -8.18
N CYS A 395 26.03 5.66 -7.33
CA CYS A 395 25.20 6.81 -7.67
C CYS A 395 26.03 8.09 -7.63
N PRO A 396 26.13 8.84 -8.74
CA PRO A 396 26.79 10.15 -8.73
C PRO A 396 26.09 11.12 -7.77
N ASN A 397 26.84 12.00 -7.13
CA ASN A 397 26.32 12.95 -6.14
C ASN A 397 25.30 13.94 -6.70
N ASP A 398 25.34 14.20 -7.99
CA ASP A 398 24.44 15.10 -8.70
C ASP A 398 23.23 14.40 -9.31
N VAL A 399 23.07 13.09 -9.08
CA VAL A 399 21.93 12.29 -9.53
C VAL A 399 21.03 11.95 -8.34
N TYR A 400 19.73 12.18 -8.50
CA TYR A 400 18.75 11.75 -7.51
C TYR A 400 18.50 10.24 -7.66
N ASN A 401 18.84 9.47 -6.63
CA ASN A 401 18.64 8.03 -6.65
C ASN A 401 17.18 7.66 -6.30
N LEU A 402 16.49 7.01 -7.23
CA LEU A 402 15.14 6.47 -7.04
C LEU A 402 15.11 5.18 -6.22
N TRP A 403 16.24 4.48 -6.12
CA TRP A 403 16.30 3.22 -5.40
C TRP A 403 16.04 3.41 -3.90
N ARG A 404 15.28 2.52 -3.33
CA ARG A 404 15.11 2.36 -1.88
C ARG A 404 15.48 0.92 -1.50
N PRO A 405 16.00 0.66 -0.31
CA PRO A 405 16.29 -0.70 0.16
C PRO A 405 15.06 -1.60 0.07
N PHE A 406 15.27 -2.89 -0.01
CA PHE A 406 14.20 -3.86 0.16
C PHE A 406 13.75 -3.91 1.62
N ALA A 407 12.50 -4.30 1.86
CA ALA A 407 11.95 -4.36 3.22
C ALA A 407 12.77 -5.28 4.13
N PHE A 408 13.21 -6.44 3.61
CA PHE A 408 14.00 -7.38 4.40
C PHE A 408 15.35 -6.81 4.87
N GLN A 409 15.94 -5.86 4.16
CA GLN A 409 17.20 -5.20 4.52
C GLN A 409 17.05 -4.22 5.69
N LEU A 410 15.81 -3.87 6.06
CA LEU A 410 15.47 -2.97 7.14
C LEU A 410 15.07 -3.71 8.42
N TYR A 411 15.05 -5.04 8.42
CA TYR A 411 14.74 -5.82 9.61
C TYR A 411 15.90 -5.76 10.61
N GLU A 412 15.61 -5.32 11.82
CA GLU A 412 16.57 -5.17 12.92
C GLU A 412 16.24 -6.13 14.06
N GLY A 413 17.21 -6.33 14.95
CA GLY A 413 17.09 -7.15 16.16
C GLY A 413 17.22 -8.64 15.93
N ASP A 414 17.19 -9.41 17.04
CA ASP A 414 17.28 -10.86 17.02
C ASP A 414 15.91 -11.48 16.72
N TYR A 415 15.91 -12.73 16.23
CA TYR A 415 14.70 -13.50 15.97
C TYR A 415 14.95 -14.98 16.30
N GLU A 416 13.89 -15.74 16.53
CA GLU A 416 13.94 -17.19 16.78
C GLU A 416 13.63 -17.94 15.48
N PRO A 417 14.60 -18.70 14.92
CA PRO A 417 14.37 -19.46 13.69
C PRO A 417 13.21 -20.46 13.83
N ASN A 418 12.34 -20.48 12.81
CA ASN A 418 11.21 -21.40 12.74
C ASN A 418 11.31 -22.27 11.48
N GLU A 419 11.96 -23.41 11.64
CA GLU A 419 12.21 -24.37 10.56
C GLU A 419 10.93 -24.99 9.99
N GLU A 420 9.92 -25.22 10.82
CA GLU A 420 8.67 -25.84 10.39
C GLU A 420 7.88 -24.92 9.45
N GLY A 421 7.74 -23.63 9.82
CA GLY A 421 7.08 -22.64 8.97
C GLY A 421 7.84 -22.41 7.65
N LYS A 422 9.17 -22.32 7.72
CA LYS A 422 10.04 -22.26 6.52
C LYS A 422 9.80 -23.46 5.60
N ASN A 423 9.78 -24.68 6.14
CA ASN A 423 9.61 -25.88 5.35
C ASN A 423 8.22 -25.95 4.70
N ARG A 424 7.16 -25.47 5.37
CA ARG A 424 5.82 -25.35 4.77
C ARG A 424 5.83 -24.41 3.57
N PHE A 425 6.48 -23.25 3.68
CA PHE A 425 6.60 -22.31 2.57
C PHE A 425 7.41 -22.90 1.41
N PHE A 426 8.56 -23.50 1.67
CA PHE A 426 9.37 -24.12 0.60
C PHE A 426 8.65 -25.28 -0.06
N ASN A 427 7.91 -26.09 0.70
CA ASN A 427 7.04 -27.10 0.12
C ASN A 427 5.96 -26.51 -0.79
N HIS A 428 5.40 -25.35 -0.42
CA HIS A 428 4.45 -24.63 -1.28
C HIS A 428 5.09 -24.19 -2.60
N VAL A 429 6.31 -23.67 -2.58
CA VAL A 429 7.06 -23.34 -3.80
C VAL A 429 7.30 -24.59 -4.65
N ARG A 430 7.58 -25.74 -4.03
CA ARG A 430 7.74 -27.03 -4.72
C ARG A 430 6.46 -27.46 -5.43
N ILE A 431 5.29 -27.30 -4.78
CA ILE A 431 3.97 -27.56 -5.37
C ILE A 431 3.71 -26.65 -6.57
N LEU A 432 4.07 -25.36 -6.47
CA LEU A 432 3.98 -24.43 -7.60
C LEU A 432 4.90 -24.82 -8.77
N CYS A 433 5.95 -25.58 -8.52
CA CYS A 433 6.86 -26.14 -9.51
C CYS A 433 6.50 -27.59 -9.93
N ASN A 434 5.26 -28.02 -9.69
CA ASN A 434 4.77 -29.38 -10.01
C ASN A 434 5.58 -30.49 -9.34
N ASN A 435 6.12 -30.26 -8.16
CA ASN A 435 6.99 -31.16 -7.41
C ASN A 435 8.27 -31.59 -8.17
N ASP A 436 8.67 -30.85 -9.22
CA ASP A 436 9.90 -31.06 -9.97
C ASP A 436 11.08 -30.34 -9.27
N ASP A 437 12.07 -31.12 -8.86
CA ASP A 437 13.23 -30.61 -8.13
C ASP A 437 14.07 -29.61 -8.93
N ILE A 438 14.17 -29.77 -10.23
CA ILE A 438 14.94 -28.88 -11.10
C ILE A 438 14.25 -27.52 -11.16
N SER A 439 12.94 -27.51 -11.41
CA SER A 439 12.10 -26.30 -11.43
C SER A 439 12.07 -25.60 -10.08
N TYR A 440 11.92 -26.37 -9.00
CA TYR A 440 11.92 -25.85 -7.63
C TYR A 440 13.24 -25.13 -7.30
N ASN A 441 14.37 -25.80 -7.51
CA ASN A 441 15.68 -25.21 -7.26
C ASN A 441 15.94 -23.98 -8.13
N TYR A 442 15.45 -23.98 -9.37
CA TYR A 442 15.57 -22.85 -10.27
C TYR A 442 14.77 -21.63 -9.74
N VAL A 443 13.55 -21.84 -9.28
CA VAL A 443 12.71 -20.75 -8.71
C VAL A 443 13.34 -20.19 -7.44
N LEU A 444 13.86 -21.03 -6.54
CA LEU A 444 14.56 -20.55 -5.34
C LEU A 444 15.81 -19.74 -5.70
N LYS A 445 16.61 -20.19 -6.66
CA LYS A 445 17.77 -19.44 -7.17
C LYS A 445 17.34 -18.10 -7.81
N TRP A 446 16.22 -18.08 -8.51
CA TRP A 446 15.67 -16.85 -9.08
C TRP A 446 15.31 -15.82 -7.99
N ILE A 447 14.67 -16.26 -6.90
CA ILE A 447 14.36 -15.39 -5.76
C ILE A 447 15.66 -14.92 -5.08
N ALA A 448 16.58 -15.83 -4.79
CA ALA A 448 17.87 -15.52 -4.18
C ALA A 448 18.69 -14.54 -5.03
N HIS A 449 18.66 -14.67 -6.36
CA HIS A 449 19.33 -13.78 -7.29
C HIS A 449 18.77 -12.35 -7.21
N MET A 450 17.43 -12.19 -7.20
CA MET A 450 16.81 -10.89 -7.03
C MET A 450 17.23 -10.20 -5.71
N MET A 451 17.33 -10.97 -4.63
CA MET A 451 17.73 -10.44 -3.32
C MET A 451 19.20 -10.03 -3.26
N LYS A 452 20.08 -10.83 -3.85
CA LYS A 452 21.54 -10.64 -3.80
C LYS A 452 22.07 -9.64 -4.83
N TYR A 453 21.50 -9.65 -6.03
CA TYR A 453 21.98 -8.90 -7.18
C TYR A 453 20.90 -8.00 -7.78
N PRO A 454 20.36 -7.03 -7.02
CA PRO A 454 19.23 -6.21 -7.46
C PRO A 454 19.54 -5.35 -8.69
N HIS A 455 20.80 -5.17 -9.05
CA HIS A 455 21.25 -4.45 -10.23
C HIS A 455 21.25 -5.30 -11.51
N LYS A 456 21.06 -6.61 -11.39
CA LYS A 456 21.06 -7.54 -12.54
C LYS A 456 19.66 -7.99 -12.87
N LYS A 457 19.34 -8.00 -14.17
CA LYS A 457 18.10 -8.61 -14.65
C LYS A 457 18.20 -10.13 -14.68
N SER A 458 17.06 -10.78 -14.57
CA SER A 458 16.94 -12.22 -14.61
C SER A 458 15.83 -12.66 -15.56
N THR A 459 15.57 -13.96 -15.61
CA THR A 459 14.50 -14.55 -16.40
C THR A 459 13.12 -14.22 -15.82
N THR A 460 12.07 -14.52 -16.58
CA THR A 460 10.68 -14.31 -16.19
C THR A 460 10.02 -15.65 -15.89
N PRO A 461 9.83 -16.02 -14.63
CA PRO A 461 9.05 -17.19 -14.27
C PRO A 461 7.57 -17.00 -14.63
N THR A 462 7.01 -18.04 -15.25
CA THR A 462 5.59 -18.11 -15.62
C THR A 462 4.97 -19.31 -14.91
N PHE A 463 4.04 -19.03 -14.00
CA PHE A 463 3.29 -20.05 -13.26
C PHE A 463 1.88 -20.19 -13.86
N ILE A 464 1.64 -21.35 -14.45
CA ILE A 464 0.34 -21.73 -15.01
C ILE A 464 -0.34 -22.66 -14.02
N SER A 465 -1.55 -22.33 -13.60
CA SER A 465 -2.34 -23.19 -12.73
C SER A 465 -3.78 -22.74 -12.67
N ASP A 466 -4.66 -23.60 -12.25
CA ASP A 466 -6.04 -23.25 -11.96
C ASP A 466 -6.16 -22.20 -10.83
N GLN A 467 -7.33 -21.60 -10.70
CA GLN A 467 -7.63 -20.68 -9.61
C GLN A 467 -7.59 -21.42 -8.27
N GLY A 468 -7.03 -20.79 -7.24
CA GLY A 468 -6.96 -21.38 -5.89
C GLY A 468 -5.76 -22.32 -5.66
N SER A 469 -4.77 -22.38 -6.55
CA SER A 469 -3.53 -23.18 -6.38
C SER A 469 -2.42 -22.50 -5.56
N GLY A 470 -2.63 -21.24 -5.11
CA GLY A 470 -1.70 -20.56 -4.21
C GLY A 470 -0.63 -19.66 -4.85
N LYS A 471 -0.73 -19.35 -6.16
CA LYS A 471 0.18 -18.38 -6.82
C LYS A 471 0.28 -17.04 -6.04
N GLY A 472 -0.86 -16.56 -5.52
CA GLY A 472 -0.93 -15.33 -4.73
C GLY A 472 -0.13 -15.37 -3.43
N THR A 473 0.07 -16.55 -2.84
CA THR A 473 0.86 -16.71 -1.61
C THR A 473 2.35 -16.44 -1.86
N LEU A 474 2.88 -16.91 -3.00
CA LEU A 474 4.25 -16.59 -3.42
C LEU A 474 4.41 -15.08 -3.67
N ILE A 475 3.43 -14.43 -4.33
CA ILE A 475 3.45 -12.99 -4.58
C ILE A 475 3.39 -12.23 -3.25
N LYS A 476 2.53 -12.65 -2.31
CA LYS A 476 2.45 -12.07 -0.96
C LYS A 476 3.80 -12.13 -0.24
N PHE A 477 4.47 -13.28 -0.26
CA PHE A 477 5.80 -13.43 0.30
C PHE A 477 6.82 -12.48 -0.35
N LEU A 478 6.87 -12.43 -1.69
CA LEU A 478 7.76 -11.52 -2.41
C LEU A 478 7.46 -10.05 -2.09
N THR A 479 6.20 -9.70 -1.89
CA THR A 479 5.79 -8.35 -1.48
C THR A 479 6.28 -8.02 -0.08
N ILE A 480 6.21 -8.97 0.85
CA ILE A 480 6.71 -8.80 2.22
C ILE A 480 8.22 -8.54 2.23
N ILE A 481 9.00 -9.36 1.53
CA ILE A 481 10.47 -9.25 1.57
C ILE A 481 11.01 -8.09 0.74
N LEU A 482 10.40 -7.77 -0.39
CA LEU A 482 10.84 -6.68 -1.26
C LEU A 482 10.28 -5.32 -0.82
N GLY A 483 9.06 -5.30 -0.29
CA GLY A 483 8.31 -4.10 0.09
C GLY A 483 7.15 -3.80 -0.85
N ASN A 484 6.04 -3.29 -0.31
CA ASN A 484 4.79 -3.05 -1.04
C ASN A 484 4.92 -2.18 -2.30
N LYS A 485 5.84 -1.20 -2.29
CA LYS A 485 6.06 -0.32 -3.46
C LYS A 485 7.04 -0.89 -4.49
N LYS A 486 7.73 -1.98 -4.13
CA LYS A 486 8.64 -2.69 -5.03
C LYS A 486 7.94 -3.74 -5.89
N VAL A 487 6.76 -4.19 -5.49
CA VAL A 487 5.97 -5.19 -6.21
C VAL A 487 4.72 -4.53 -6.77
N PHE A 488 4.50 -4.69 -8.06
CA PHE A 488 3.34 -4.18 -8.76
C PHE A 488 2.64 -5.32 -9.52
N GLU A 489 1.37 -5.53 -9.20
CA GLU A 489 0.52 -6.51 -9.86
C GLU A 489 -0.47 -5.83 -10.81
N THR A 490 -0.62 -6.37 -12.01
CA THR A 490 -1.62 -5.89 -12.98
C THR A 490 -2.20 -7.02 -13.82
N ALA A 491 -3.51 -6.93 -14.08
CA ALA A 491 -4.21 -7.72 -15.09
C ALA A 491 -4.38 -6.96 -16.42
N GLU A 492 -3.93 -5.70 -16.49
CA GLU A 492 -4.02 -4.85 -17.69
C GLU A 492 -2.64 -4.28 -18.07
N PRO A 493 -1.65 -5.13 -18.40
CA PRO A 493 -0.29 -4.69 -18.66
C PRO A 493 -0.18 -3.75 -19.87
N SER A 494 -1.08 -3.87 -20.84
CA SER A 494 -1.16 -2.96 -22.00
C SER A 494 -1.47 -1.51 -21.62
N ARG A 495 -2.17 -1.30 -20.52
CA ARG A 495 -2.43 0.04 -19.96
C ARG A 495 -1.32 0.48 -19.01
N ASP A 496 -0.93 -0.39 -18.09
CA ASP A 496 -0.17 -0.03 -16.90
C ASP A 496 1.35 -0.12 -17.09
N VAL A 497 1.83 -1.06 -17.92
CA VAL A 497 3.25 -1.33 -18.09
C VAL A 497 3.80 -0.78 -19.42
N TRP A 498 3.17 -1.12 -20.53
CA TRP A 498 3.59 -0.65 -21.87
C TRP A 498 2.61 0.29 -22.55
N GLY A 499 1.69 0.86 -21.76
CA GLY A 499 0.79 1.92 -22.21
C GLY A 499 1.49 3.29 -22.38
N ASN A 500 0.70 4.31 -22.72
CA ASN A 500 1.23 5.64 -22.95
C ASN A 500 1.80 6.30 -21.68
N PHE A 501 1.25 5.97 -20.51
CA PHE A 501 1.70 6.47 -19.21
C PHE A 501 2.05 5.28 -18.33
N ASN A 502 3.29 5.24 -17.88
CA ASN A 502 3.86 4.13 -17.13
C ASN A 502 4.56 4.59 -15.84
N GLU A 503 4.10 5.70 -15.25
CA GLU A 503 4.69 6.26 -14.03
C GLU A 503 4.68 5.27 -12.84
N ILE A 504 3.78 4.29 -12.86
CA ILE A 504 3.71 3.23 -11.85
C ILE A 504 4.95 2.34 -11.84
N MET A 505 5.69 2.27 -12.95
CA MET A 505 6.97 1.56 -13.04
C MET A 505 8.08 2.27 -12.27
N LEU A 506 7.87 3.54 -11.88
CA LEU A 506 8.86 4.31 -11.14
C LEU A 506 9.01 3.77 -9.71
N GLY A 507 10.20 3.28 -9.39
CA GLY A 507 10.48 2.68 -8.07
C GLY A 507 10.00 1.23 -7.90
N CYS A 508 9.26 0.69 -8.87
CA CYS A 508 8.91 -0.72 -8.92
C CYS A 508 10.15 -1.58 -9.21
N TYR A 509 10.18 -2.80 -8.69
CA TYR A 509 11.25 -3.76 -8.93
C TYR A 509 10.73 -5.08 -9.53
N LEU A 510 9.67 -5.64 -8.97
CA LEU A 510 9.00 -6.83 -9.49
C LEU A 510 7.63 -6.47 -10.07
N VAL A 511 7.43 -6.76 -11.34
CA VAL A 511 6.14 -6.60 -12.03
C VAL A 511 5.51 -7.96 -12.23
N VAL A 512 4.35 -8.18 -11.63
CA VAL A 512 3.58 -9.40 -11.76
C VAL A 512 2.46 -9.17 -12.77
N LEU A 513 2.53 -9.90 -13.90
CA LEU A 513 1.54 -9.86 -14.95
C LEU A 513 0.52 -10.98 -14.69
N ASN A 514 -0.64 -10.60 -14.13
CA ASN A 514 -1.71 -11.52 -13.81
C ASN A 514 -2.62 -11.73 -15.03
N GLU A 515 -3.06 -12.97 -15.24
CA GLU A 515 -4.05 -13.36 -16.26
C GLU A 515 -3.66 -12.96 -17.71
N LEU A 516 -2.36 -12.89 -17.99
CA LEU A 516 -1.88 -12.62 -19.35
C LEU A 516 -2.44 -13.64 -20.34
N ASN A 517 -3.11 -13.18 -21.37
CA ASN A 517 -3.68 -14.04 -22.39
C ASN A 517 -2.83 -14.04 -23.67
N LYS A 518 -2.99 -15.10 -24.50
CA LYS A 518 -2.20 -15.30 -25.73
C LYS A 518 -2.30 -14.15 -26.72
N LYS A 519 -3.49 -13.52 -26.85
CA LYS A 519 -3.69 -12.41 -27.79
C LYS A 519 -2.90 -11.19 -27.34
N GLU A 520 -3.02 -10.82 -26.08
CA GLU A 520 -2.32 -9.66 -25.50
C GLU A 520 -0.80 -9.89 -25.51
N SER A 521 -0.34 -11.10 -25.20
CA SER A 521 1.06 -11.47 -25.28
C SER A 521 1.60 -11.38 -26.71
N LYS A 522 0.84 -11.85 -27.70
CA LYS A 522 1.23 -11.80 -29.12
C LYS A 522 1.30 -10.38 -29.64
N ASP A 523 0.30 -9.55 -29.31
CA ASP A 523 0.23 -8.15 -29.76
C ASP A 523 1.34 -7.28 -29.12
N SER A 524 1.92 -7.74 -28.00
CA SER A 524 2.93 -7.02 -27.23
C SER A 524 4.28 -7.77 -27.12
N GLU A 525 4.48 -8.82 -27.89
CA GLU A 525 5.66 -9.72 -27.79
C GLU A 525 6.99 -8.94 -27.79
N ASP A 526 7.17 -7.99 -28.70
CA ASP A 526 8.40 -7.21 -28.80
C ASP A 526 8.57 -6.25 -27.61
N LYS A 527 7.47 -5.68 -27.11
CA LYS A 527 7.52 -4.80 -25.91
C LYS A 527 7.89 -5.60 -24.66
N ILE A 528 7.31 -6.78 -24.49
CA ILE A 528 7.64 -7.66 -23.38
C ILE A 528 9.12 -8.07 -23.44
N LYS A 529 9.61 -8.47 -24.61
CA LYS A 529 11.03 -8.82 -24.81
C LYS A 529 11.94 -7.64 -24.45
N MET A 530 11.63 -6.45 -24.92
CA MET A 530 12.38 -5.23 -24.63
C MET A 530 12.44 -4.96 -23.12
N LEU A 531 11.29 -5.00 -22.42
CA LEU A 531 11.21 -4.78 -20.98
C LEU A 531 12.02 -5.80 -20.18
N GLN A 532 12.05 -7.06 -20.61
CA GLN A 532 12.82 -8.12 -19.97
C GLN A 532 14.34 -7.92 -20.14
N THR A 533 14.79 -7.38 -21.26
CA THR A 533 16.21 -7.35 -21.64
C THR A 533 16.88 -6.00 -21.53
N ASP A 534 16.17 -4.91 -21.79
CA ASP A 534 16.79 -3.60 -21.87
C ASP A 534 17.22 -3.08 -20.48
N SER A 535 18.40 -2.49 -20.44
CA SER A 535 18.97 -1.89 -19.24
C SER A 535 18.39 -0.52 -18.91
N SER A 536 17.52 0.02 -19.76
CA SER A 536 16.88 1.32 -19.58
C SER A 536 15.39 1.27 -19.88
N LEU A 537 14.65 2.17 -19.27
CA LEU A 537 13.21 2.33 -19.46
C LEU A 537 12.86 3.80 -19.60
N THR A 538 12.05 4.14 -20.61
CA THR A 538 11.47 5.48 -20.71
C THR A 538 10.25 5.58 -19.82
N ILE A 539 10.31 6.49 -18.85
CA ILE A 539 9.18 6.84 -17.98
C ILE A 539 8.42 8.01 -18.60
N ASN A 540 7.12 7.85 -18.71
CA ASN A 540 6.20 8.87 -19.20
C ASN A 540 5.15 9.20 -18.14
N ILE A 541 5.34 10.33 -17.47
CA ILE A 541 4.46 10.80 -16.39
C ILE A 541 3.31 11.62 -16.99
N LYS A 542 2.09 11.39 -16.53
CA LYS A 542 0.92 12.16 -17.00
C LYS A 542 1.04 13.63 -16.60
N GLY A 543 1.19 14.50 -17.62
CA GLY A 543 1.39 15.95 -17.41
C GLY A 543 2.79 16.33 -16.95
N GLY A 544 3.77 15.46 -17.14
CA GLY A 544 5.20 15.71 -16.88
C GLY A 544 6.06 15.47 -18.12
N ASN A 545 7.36 15.68 -17.98
CA ASN A 545 8.34 15.39 -19.02
C ASN A 545 8.70 13.90 -19.01
N LYS A 546 8.92 13.34 -20.21
CA LYS A 546 9.49 12.00 -20.33
C LYS A 546 10.95 12.01 -19.96
N PHE A 547 11.40 10.94 -19.33
CA PHE A 547 12.83 10.74 -19.06
C PHE A 547 13.20 9.27 -19.14
N ILE A 548 14.47 8.99 -19.26
CA ILE A 548 15.01 7.63 -19.30
C ILE A 548 15.66 7.35 -17.95
N THR A 549 15.38 6.18 -17.39
CA THR A 549 16.01 5.67 -16.17
C THR A 549 16.55 4.26 -16.41
N ARG A 550 17.50 3.83 -15.61
CA ARG A 550 17.95 2.43 -15.58
C ARG A 550 16.79 1.53 -15.24
N SER A 551 16.74 0.38 -15.86
CA SER A 551 15.70 -0.63 -15.65
C SER A 551 16.28 -1.84 -14.95
N HIS A 552 15.91 -2.01 -13.68
CA HIS A 552 16.21 -3.20 -12.88
C HIS A 552 14.94 -4.04 -12.64
N HIS A 553 13.91 -3.81 -13.44
CA HIS A 553 12.63 -4.50 -13.32
C HIS A 553 12.77 -5.98 -13.59
N HIS A 554 12.22 -6.78 -12.69
CA HIS A 554 11.97 -8.20 -12.86
C HIS A 554 10.52 -8.43 -13.21
N PHE A 555 10.25 -9.51 -13.92
CA PHE A 555 8.89 -9.86 -14.32
C PHE A 555 8.55 -11.27 -13.84
N MET A 556 7.30 -11.46 -13.46
CA MET A 556 6.71 -12.74 -13.14
C MET A 556 5.33 -12.79 -13.82
N ILE A 557 4.96 -13.94 -14.37
CA ILE A 557 3.65 -14.14 -15.00
C ILE A 557 2.89 -15.17 -14.20
N THR A 558 1.63 -14.87 -13.87
CA THR A 558 0.70 -15.81 -13.26
C THR A 558 -0.58 -15.86 -14.09
N THR A 559 -1.05 -17.05 -14.42
CA THR A 559 -2.21 -17.18 -15.31
C THR A 559 -2.92 -18.52 -15.14
N ASN A 560 -4.20 -18.52 -15.51
CA ASN A 560 -5.00 -19.75 -15.66
C ASN A 560 -5.03 -20.23 -17.11
N ASN A 561 -4.50 -19.45 -18.05
CA ASN A 561 -4.47 -19.82 -19.46
C ASN A 561 -3.38 -20.86 -19.74
N ASP A 562 -3.71 -21.93 -20.43
CA ASP A 562 -2.76 -23.00 -20.76
C ASP A 562 -1.65 -22.56 -21.74
N ASN A 563 -1.83 -21.52 -22.52
CA ASN A 563 -0.83 -21.01 -23.46
C ASN A 563 -0.73 -19.48 -23.40
N PRO A 564 -0.20 -18.91 -22.31
CA PRO A 564 -0.22 -17.48 -22.06
C PRO A 564 0.81 -16.69 -22.86
N ILE A 565 1.95 -17.32 -23.14
CA ILE A 565 3.08 -16.73 -23.88
C ILE A 565 3.60 -17.71 -24.91
N LYS A 566 4.13 -17.17 -26.00
CA LYS A 566 4.77 -17.98 -27.03
C LYS A 566 6.08 -18.55 -26.50
N SER A 567 6.18 -19.86 -26.48
CA SER A 567 7.42 -20.58 -26.14
C SER A 567 8.02 -21.18 -27.41
N VAL A 568 9.22 -20.72 -27.76
CA VAL A 568 9.96 -21.26 -28.93
C VAL A 568 11.21 -21.96 -28.44
N LYS A 569 11.66 -22.91 -29.22
CA LYS A 569 12.92 -23.65 -28.94
C LYS A 569 14.09 -22.65 -28.84
N GLY A 570 14.83 -22.70 -27.73
CA GLY A 570 15.93 -21.77 -27.45
C GLY A 570 15.51 -20.46 -26.83
N ASP A 571 14.28 -20.34 -26.29
CA ASP A 571 13.90 -19.20 -25.48
C ASP A 571 14.76 -19.15 -24.21
N ARG A 572 15.46 -18.03 -24.03
CA ARG A 572 16.35 -17.75 -22.89
C ARG A 572 15.79 -16.72 -21.90
N ARG A 573 14.50 -16.41 -22.01
CA ARG A 573 13.87 -15.35 -21.18
C ARG A 573 12.84 -15.91 -20.22
N ASN A 574 12.08 -16.89 -20.68
CA ASN A 574 10.91 -17.36 -19.95
C ASN A 574 11.16 -18.76 -19.39
N PHE A 575 11.02 -18.91 -18.09
CA PHE A 575 10.88 -20.18 -17.41
C PHE A 575 9.40 -20.47 -17.24
N ILE A 576 8.88 -21.59 -17.73
CA ILE A 576 7.45 -21.89 -17.72
C ILE A 576 7.21 -23.19 -16.96
N THR A 577 6.35 -23.13 -15.94
CA THR A 577 5.94 -24.31 -15.18
C THR A 577 4.42 -24.33 -15.01
N LYS A 578 3.83 -25.53 -14.99
CA LYS A 578 2.45 -25.76 -14.58
C LYS A 578 2.45 -26.30 -13.17
N SER A 579 1.75 -25.64 -12.26
CA SER A 579 1.70 -26.01 -10.85
C SER A 579 0.90 -27.31 -10.64
N SER A 580 1.22 -28.04 -9.58
CA SER A 580 0.41 -29.17 -9.12
C SER A 580 -0.92 -28.69 -8.53
N ASP A 581 -1.98 -29.47 -8.76
CA ASP A 581 -3.32 -29.18 -8.22
C ASP A 581 -3.57 -29.84 -6.85
N GLU A 582 -2.56 -30.50 -6.25
CA GLU A 582 -2.72 -31.30 -5.01
C GLU A 582 -3.22 -30.51 -3.80
N LYS A 583 -3.01 -29.20 -3.79
CA LYS A 583 -3.47 -28.29 -2.72
C LYS A 583 -4.62 -27.39 -3.15
N LYS A 584 -5.17 -27.59 -4.34
CA LYS A 584 -6.33 -26.82 -4.79
C LYS A 584 -7.55 -27.07 -3.91
N GLY A 585 -8.07 -25.97 -3.29
CA GLY A 585 -9.23 -26.04 -2.41
C GLY A 585 -8.94 -26.48 -0.96
N ASP A 586 -7.69 -26.77 -0.60
CA ASP A 586 -7.27 -27.09 0.77
C ASP A 586 -7.24 -25.81 1.64
N THR A 587 -8.39 -25.41 2.16
CA THR A 587 -8.57 -24.17 2.92
C THR A 587 -7.68 -24.12 4.16
N ASP A 588 -7.55 -25.23 4.89
CA ASP A 588 -6.78 -25.28 6.13
C ASP A 588 -5.27 -25.09 5.84
N TYR A 589 -4.80 -25.70 4.77
CA TYR A 589 -3.43 -25.50 4.29
C TYR A 589 -3.13 -24.01 4.01
N PHE A 590 -4.02 -23.33 3.28
CA PHE A 590 -3.80 -21.91 2.96
C PHE A 590 -3.98 -20.98 4.15
N ILE A 591 -4.87 -21.32 5.09
CA ILE A 591 -5.00 -20.57 6.36
C ILE A 591 -3.69 -20.66 7.14
N GLN A 592 -3.10 -21.86 7.26
CA GLN A 592 -1.84 -22.03 7.98
C GLN A 592 -0.69 -21.30 7.28
N LEU A 593 -0.58 -21.43 5.97
CA LEU A 593 0.46 -20.78 5.18
C LEU A 593 0.36 -19.24 5.24
N ASN A 594 -0.86 -18.69 5.28
CA ASN A 594 -1.07 -17.26 5.48
C ASN A 594 -0.67 -16.80 6.88
N LYS A 595 -0.91 -17.60 7.92
CA LYS A 595 -0.43 -17.31 9.28
C LYS A 595 1.10 -17.34 9.35
N ASP A 596 1.73 -18.29 8.66
CA ASP A 596 3.18 -18.37 8.58
C ASP A 596 3.79 -17.10 7.95
N LEU A 597 3.13 -16.52 6.95
CA LEU A 597 3.55 -15.26 6.33
C LEU A 597 3.22 -14.00 7.18
N GLU A 598 2.56 -14.15 8.32
CA GLU A 598 2.36 -13.10 9.32
C GLU A 598 3.37 -13.19 10.48
N ASP A 599 4.15 -14.28 10.55
CA ASP A 599 5.18 -14.49 11.58
C ASP A 599 6.55 -14.04 11.06
N ILE A 600 7.08 -12.97 11.66
CA ILE A 600 8.38 -12.39 11.29
C ILE A 600 9.54 -13.38 11.49
N ASN A 601 9.46 -14.27 12.46
CA ASN A 601 10.49 -15.29 12.69
C ASN A 601 10.55 -16.28 11.53
N ILE A 602 9.39 -16.71 11.02
CA ILE A 602 9.30 -17.57 9.83
C ILE A 602 9.83 -16.83 8.60
N ILE A 603 9.39 -15.58 8.39
CA ILE A 603 9.84 -14.75 7.27
C ILE A 603 11.36 -14.61 7.26
N ARG A 604 11.96 -14.26 8.41
CA ARG A 604 13.42 -14.11 8.53
C ARG A 604 14.15 -15.43 8.34
N THR A 605 13.60 -16.55 8.84
CA THR A 605 14.16 -17.89 8.60
C THR A 605 14.16 -18.25 7.10
N ILE A 606 13.11 -17.89 6.36
CA ILE A 606 13.04 -18.08 4.91
C ILE A 606 14.06 -17.20 4.19
N ILE A 607 14.16 -15.91 4.60
CA ILE A 607 15.11 -14.95 4.02
C ILE A 607 16.55 -15.46 4.16
N ASP A 608 16.94 -15.87 5.36
CA ASP A 608 18.30 -16.37 5.60
C ASP A 608 18.59 -17.63 4.75
N ALA A 609 17.64 -18.56 4.68
CA ALA A 609 17.79 -19.74 3.83
C ALA A 609 17.89 -19.39 2.33
N LEU A 610 17.17 -18.36 1.86
CA LEU A 610 17.28 -17.89 0.47
C LEU A 610 18.62 -17.16 0.24
N LEU A 611 19.10 -16.39 1.21
CA LEU A 611 20.40 -15.72 1.14
C LEU A 611 21.57 -16.70 1.20
N ASP A 612 21.40 -17.88 1.78
CA ASP A 612 22.43 -18.95 1.79
C ASP A 612 22.54 -19.71 0.45
N ILE A 613 21.52 -19.62 -0.41
CA ILE A 613 21.55 -20.29 -1.73
C ILE A 613 22.69 -19.71 -2.58
N GLU A 614 23.60 -20.56 -3.03
CA GLU A 614 24.61 -20.15 -4.01
C GLU A 614 23.97 -19.89 -5.37
N VAL A 615 24.15 -18.68 -5.88
CA VAL A 615 23.67 -18.25 -7.19
C VAL A 615 24.67 -17.31 -7.84
N ASN A 616 24.89 -17.51 -9.14
CA ASN A 616 25.79 -16.68 -9.93
C ASN A 616 25.17 -15.30 -10.17
N GLU A 617 25.99 -14.26 -10.12
CA GLU A 617 25.56 -12.88 -10.48
C GLU A 617 24.95 -12.81 -11.89
N ASN A 618 25.44 -13.63 -12.84
CA ASN A 618 24.93 -13.69 -14.20
C ASN A 618 23.87 -14.79 -14.42
N PHE A 619 23.16 -15.19 -13.37
CA PHE A 619 22.11 -16.22 -13.40
C PHE A 619 21.09 -16.01 -14.54
N GLY A 620 20.74 -14.76 -14.85
CA GLY A 620 19.85 -14.44 -15.97
C GLY A 620 20.37 -14.82 -17.36
N SER A 621 21.67 -15.18 -17.49
CA SER A 621 22.29 -15.63 -18.72
C SER A 621 22.53 -17.16 -18.74
N GLU A 622 22.22 -17.84 -17.65
CA GLU A 622 22.33 -19.31 -17.58
C GLU A 622 21.24 -19.98 -18.40
N VAL A 623 21.48 -21.29 -18.71
CA VAL A 623 20.50 -22.09 -19.42
C VAL A 623 19.26 -22.29 -18.53
N ILE A 624 18.10 -21.89 -19.03
CA ILE A 624 16.82 -22.09 -18.35
C ILE A 624 16.47 -23.59 -18.43
N PRO A 625 16.13 -24.27 -17.32
CA PRO A 625 15.65 -25.62 -17.35
C PRO A 625 14.36 -25.74 -18.15
N LEU A 626 14.30 -26.71 -19.02
CA LEU A 626 13.16 -27.01 -19.86
C LEU A 626 12.19 -27.93 -19.10
N THR A 627 11.02 -27.42 -18.74
CA THR A 627 9.98 -28.25 -18.09
C THR A 627 9.23 -29.10 -19.11
N ASN A 628 8.62 -30.19 -18.65
CA ASN A 628 7.76 -31.03 -19.51
C ASN A 628 6.63 -30.21 -20.13
N TYR A 629 6.05 -29.31 -19.36
CA TYR A 629 4.96 -28.42 -19.84
C TYR A 629 5.47 -27.46 -20.92
N GLN A 630 6.63 -26.88 -20.73
CA GLN A 630 7.24 -25.98 -21.71
C GLN A 630 7.59 -26.72 -23.02
N THR A 631 8.03 -27.97 -22.92
CA THR A 631 8.24 -28.84 -24.10
C THR A 631 6.93 -29.02 -24.89
N THR A 632 5.83 -29.33 -24.19
CA THR A 632 4.50 -29.44 -24.82
C THR A 632 4.07 -28.13 -25.50
N LEU A 633 4.29 -26.97 -24.87
CA LEU A 633 3.99 -25.67 -25.48
C LEU A 633 4.84 -25.44 -26.75
N GLN A 634 6.12 -25.81 -26.74
CA GLN A 634 7.02 -25.68 -27.89
C GLN A 634 6.56 -26.55 -29.05
N ASP A 635 6.05 -27.73 -28.76
CA ASP A 635 5.51 -28.64 -29.77
C ASP A 635 4.23 -28.09 -30.39
N VAL A 636 3.36 -27.50 -29.60
CA VAL A 636 2.12 -26.83 -30.08
C VAL A 636 2.43 -25.60 -30.97
N GLU A 637 3.53 -24.89 -30.71
CA GLU A 637 3.94 -23.68 -31.45
C GLU A 637 4.85 -24.00 -32.67
N ARG A 638 5.09 -25.30 -32.99
CA ARG A 638 5.87 -25.67 -34.14
C ARG A 638 5.24 -25.15 -35.44
N LYS A 639 6.10 -24.71 -36.36
CA LYS A 639 5.65 -24.21 -37.64
C LYS A 639 5.08 -25.37 -38.49
N PRO A 640 4.01 -25.14 -39.25
CA PRO A 640 3.43 -26.17 -40.11
C PRO A 640 4.46 -26.85 -41.04
N ILE A 641 5.48 -26.11 -41.47
CA ILE A 641 6.52 -26.66 -42.33
C ILE A 641 7.45 -27.66 -41.60
N ASP A 642 7.69 -27.44 -40.28
CA ASP A 642 8.47 -28.37 -39.47
C ASP A 642 7.66 -29.64 -39.15
N LEU A 643 6.36 -29.51 -38.92
CA LEU A 643 5.45 -30.64 -38.75
C LEU A 643 5.31 -31.45 -40.05
N TRP A 644 5.26 -30.75 -41.20
CA TRP A 644 5.25 -31.40 -42.50
C TRP A 644 6.57 -32.15 -42.76
N LEU A 645 7.73 -31.63 -42.38
CA LEU A 645 9.02 -32.30 -42.50
C LEU A 645 9.07 -33.57 -41.65
N GLU A 646 8.49 -33.53 -40.44
CA GLU A 646 8.36 -34.73 -39.62
C GLU A 646 7.49 -35.78 -40.29
N GLN A 647 6.33 -35.40 -40.83
CA GLN A 647 5.44 -36.29 -41.57
C GLN A 647 6.14 -36.86 -42.81
N LEU A 648 6.83 -36.03 -43.59
CA LEU A 648 7.63 -36.45 -44.71
C LEU A 648 8.66 -37.53 -44.29
N THR A 649 9.27 -37.35 -43.11
CA THR A 649 10.25 -38.29 -42.57
C THR A 649 9.60 -39.63 -42.18
N ILE A 650 8.38 -39.63 -41.70
CA ILE A 650 7.59 -40.83 -41.41
C ILE A 650 7.20 -41.53 -42.70
N ASP A 651 6.66 -40.79 -43.66
CA ASP A 651 6.15 -41.32 -44.93
C ASP A 651 7.28 -42.05 -45.75
N TYR A 652 8.52 -41.57 -45.65
CA TYR A 652 9.68 -42.11 -46.34
C TYR A 652 10.68 -42.81 -45.38
N SER A 653 10.21 -43.27 -44.22
CA SER A 653 11.06 -43.86 -43.19
C SER A 653 11.83 -45.10 -43.61
N ASN A 654 11.41 -45.77 -44.68
CA ASN A 654 12.07 -46.93 -45.30
C ASN A 654 13.20 -46.55 -46.26
N LEU A 655 13.46 -45.28 -46.51
CA LEU A 655 14.54 -44.78 -47.37
C LEU A 655 15.63 -44.08 -46.54
N ASP A 656 16.86 -44.11 -47.06
CA ASP A 656 17.96 -43.34 -46.46
C ASP A 656 17.90 -41.87 -46.88
N THR A 657 17.52 -41.61 -48.10
CA THR A 657 17.41 -40.27 -48.68
C THR A 657 16.26 -40.19 -49.69
N ILE A 658 15.66 -39.01 -49.81
CA ILE A 658 14.68 -38.71 -50.86
C ILE A 658 15.05 -37.42 -51.58
N SER A 659 14.88 -37.35 -52.89
CA SER A 659 15.10 -36.16 -53.70
C SER A 659 13.82 -35.75 -54.41
N LEU A 660 13.35 -34.52 -54.13
CA LEU A 660 12.13 -33.93 -54.68
C LEU A 660 12.42 -32.55 -55.27
N SER A 661 11.74 -32.19 -56.30
CA SER A 661 11.79 -30.82 -56.80
C SER A 661 11.10 -29.85 -55.80
N PRO A 662 11.47 -28.57 -55.73
CA PRO A 662 10.80 -27.61 -54.88
C PRO A 662 9.28 -27.46 -55.12
N THR A 663 8.84 -27.76 -56.36
CA THR A 663 7.42 -27.74 -56.73
C THR A 663 6.70 -28.95 -56.14
N GLU A 664 7.27 -30.15 -56.21
CA GLU A 664 6.72 -31.37 -55.60
C GLU A 664 6.64 -31.21 -54.08
N CYS A 665 7.71 -30.69 -53.44
CA CYS A 665 7.70 -30.40 -52.03
C CYS A 665 6.60 -29.42 -51.65
N LEU A 666 6.43 -28.33 -52.39
CA LEU A 666 5.37 -27.34 -52.14
C LEU A 666 3.97 -27.94 -52.31
N THR A 667 3.78 -28.78 -53.34
CA THR A 667 2.49 -29.45 -53.55
C THR A 667 2.17 -30.40 -52.41
N SER A 668 3.10 -31.27 -52.03
CA SER A 668 2.96 -32.15 -50.86
C SER A 668 2.68 -31.35 -49.56
N TYR A 669 3.39 -30.25 -49.35
CA TYR A 669 3.17 -29.40 -48.20
C TYR A 669 1.76 -28.76 -48.18
N LYS A 670 1.28 -28.29 -49.32
CA LYS A 670 -0.07 -27.71 -49.45
C LYS A 670 -1.18 -28.73 -49.23
N GLU A 671 -1.01 -29.95 -49.74
CA GLU A 671 -1.93 -31.07 -49.53
C GLU A 671 -1.96 -31.44 -48.05
N TRP A 672 -0.76 -31.58 -47.41
CA TRP A 672 -0.65 -31.85 -45.98
C TRP A 672 -1.30 -30.75 -45.16
N CYS A 673 -1.07 -29.46 -45.49
CA CYS A 673 -1.72 -28.31 -44.81
C CYS A 673 -3.24 -28.41 -44.90
N LYS A 674 -3.78 -28.71 -46.05
CA LYS A 674 -5.23 -28.85 -46.27
C LYS A 674 -5.83 -29.98 -45.43
N LEU A 675 -5.16 -31.10 -45.32
CA LEU A 675 -5.57 -32.24 -44.51
C LEU A 675 -5.50 -31.96 -43.00
N ASN A 676 -4.56 -31.13 -42.58
CA ASN A 676 -4.31 -30.80 -41.16
C ASN A 676 -4.86 -29.43 -40.72
N GLY A 677 -5.67 -28.75 -41.58
CA GLY A 677 -6.35 -27.51 -41.21
C GLY A 677 -5.48 -26.25 -41.20
N PHE A 678 -4.28 -26.30 -41.84
CA PHE A 678 -3.38 -25.14 -41.92
C PHE A 678 -3.62 -24.35 -43.24
N ASN A 679 -3.54 -23.03 -43.15
CA ASN A 679 -3.62 -22.17 -44.35
C ASN A 679 -2.25 -22.08 -45.04
N SER A 680 -2.20 -22.45 -46.31
CA SER A 680 -1.01 -22.40 -47.17
C SER A 680 -1.23 -21.58 -48.44
N ASP A 681 -2.34 -20.83 -48.59
CA ASP A 681 -2.72 -20.13 -49.85
C ASP A 681 -1.66 -19.12 -50.30
N SER A 682 -1.06 -18.39 -49.37
CA SER A 682 -0.03 -17.38 -49.68
C SER A 682 1.37 -17.97 -49.89
N MET A 683 1.53 -19.30 -49.79
CA MET A 683 2.82 -19.98 -49.94
C MET A 683 3.14 -20.23 -51.43
N ASN A 684 4.28 -19.72 -51.86
CA ASN A 684 4.85 -19.97 -53.17
C ASN A 684 6.22 -20.68 -53.03
N VAL A 685 6.78 -21.14 -54.16
CA VAL A 685 8.06 -21.93 -54.15
C VAL A 685 9.21 -21.19 -53.50
N GLN A 686 9.31 -19.86 -53.63
CA GLN A 686 10.37 -19.06 -53.06
C GLN A 686 10.21 -18.95 -51.51
N LYS A 687 9.01 -18.61 -51.06
CA LYS A 687 8.68 -18.54 -49.60
C LYS A 687 8.83 -19.92 -48.96
N PHE A 688 8.38 -20.96 -49.62
CA PHE A 688 8.53 -22.33 -49.15
C PHE A 688 10.00 -22.71 -49.01
N GLY A 689 10.85 -22.44 -50.04
CA GLY A 689 12.25 -22.68 -50.00
C GLY A 689 13.00 -21.97 -48.85
N LEU A 690 12.61 -20.70 -48.57
CA LEU A 690 13.14 -19.98 -47.41
C LEU A 690 12.64 -20.57 -46.09
N SER A 691 11.39 -20.95 -46.01
CA SER A 691 10.79 -21.50 -44.78
C SER A 691 11.41 -22.84 -44.40
N ILE A 692 11.68 -23.70 -45.40
CA ILE A 692 12.31 -25.02 -45.17
C ILE A 692 13.76 -24.90 -44.74
N VAL A 693 14.50 -23.95 -45.32
CA VAL A 693 15.90 -23.67 -44.91
C VAL A 693 15.93 -23.20 -43.43
N ASN A 694 14.97 -22.39 -43.03
CA ASN A 694 14.87 -21.89 -41.67
C ASN A 694 14.44 -22.95 -40.61
N CYS A 695 14.10 -24.17 -41.03
CA CYS A 695 13.87 -25.30 -40.12
C CYS A 695 15.18 -25.95 -39.66
N PHE A 696 16.31 -25.59 -40.27
CA PHE A 696 17.63 -26.10 -39.97
C PHE A 696 18.58 -24.97 -39.60
N ASN A 697 19.50 -25.21 -38.66
CA ASN A 697 20.58 -24.27 -38.36
C ASN A 697 21.56 -24.20 -39.52
N ASP A 698 22.14 -23.07 -39.80
CA ASP A 698 23.08 -22.89 -40.92
C ASP A 698 24.27 -23.84 -40.89
N ILE A 699 24.72 -24.24 -39.69
CA ILE A 699 25.88 -25.15 -39.49
C ILE A 699 25.51 -26.60 -39.85
N ASP A 700 24.29 -27.04 -39.56
CA ASP A 700 23.89 -28.46 -39.68
C ASP A 700 22.94 -28.73 -40.85
N ARG A 701 22.58 -27.67 -41.57
CA ARG A 701 21.60 -27.80 -42.68
C ARG A 701 21.93 -28.91 -43.67
N ASP A 702 23.17 -28.95 -44.13
CA ASP A 702 23.62 -29.90 -45.15
C ASP A 702 23.61 -31.35 -44.66
N ASN A 703 23.56 -31.57 -43.35
CA ASN A 703 23.34 -32.89 -42.74
C ASN A 703 21.89 -33.38 -42.94
N TYR A 704 20.92 -32.48 -43.10
CA TYR A 704 19.50 -32.83 -43.19
C TYR A 704 18.93 -32.61 -44.60
N MET A 705 19.39 -31.57 -45.32
CA MET A 705 18.89 -31.24 -46.65
C MET A 705 19.97 -30.59 -47.51
N ILE A 706 20.18 -31.16 -48.69
CA ILE A 706 21.12 -30.63 -49.70
C ILE A 706 20.32 -30.13 -50.90
N LYS A 707 20.66 -28.92 -51.39
CA LYS A 707 20.11 -28.36 -52.63
C LYS A 707 21.07 -28.69 -53.78
N LYS A 708 20.65 -29.53 -54.72
CA LYS A 708 21.43 -29.91 -55.90
C LYS A 708 20.80 -29.34 -57.20
N ARG A 709 21.64 -28.83 -58.10
CA ARG A 709 21.23 -28.45 -59.45
C ARG A 709 21.45 -29.66 -60.39
N THR A 710 20.39 -30.06 -61.09
CA THR A 710 20.42 -31.12 -62.07
C THR A 710 20.13 -30.56 -63.44
N ASN A 711 20.26 -31.38 -64.50
CA ASN A 711 19.95 -30.96 -65.89
C ASN A 711 18.48 -30.63 -66.09
N ILE A 712 17.59 -31.01 -65.18
CA ILE A 712 16.14 -30.83 -65.24
C ILE A 712 15.67 -29.69 -64.30
N GLY A 713 16.54 -29.18 -63.39
CA GLY A 713 16.18 -28.13 -62.46
C GLY A 713 16.89 -28.27 -61.11
N ILE A 714 16.32 -27.69 -60.05
CA ILE A 714 16.82 -27.75 -58.67
C ILE A 714 16.06 -28.85 -57.96
N ASN A 715 16.77 -29.75 -57.27
CA ASN A 715 16.18 -30.72 -56.36
C ASN A 715 16.64 -30.47 -54.93
N LEU A 716 15.76 -30.77 -53.96
CA LEU A 716 16.02 -30.82 -52.52
C LEU A 716 16.17 -32.29 -52.14
N THR A 717 17.37 -32.69 -51.71
CA THR A 717 17.66 -34.04 -51.22
C THR A 717 17.65 -34.03 -49.70
N PHE A 718 16.70 -34.74 -49.12
CA PHE A 718 16.55 -34.88 -47.67
C PHE A 718 17.24 -36.17 -47.21
N ASN A 719 18.01 -36.06 -46.14
CA ASN A 719 18.59 -37.22 -45.45
C ASN A 719 17.61 -37.72 -44.38
N ILE A 720 16.89 -38.76 -44.71
CA ILE A 720 15.80 -39.28 -43.85
C ILE A 720 16.37 -39.90 -42.57
N VAL A 721 17.56 -40.54 -42.64
CA VAL A 721 18.22 -41.10 -41.45
C VAL A 721 18.51 -40.03 -40.42
N ASN A 722 19.05 -38.88 -40.82
CA ASN A 722 19.34 -37.78 -39.94
C ASN A 722 18.07 -37.07 -39.47
N LEU A 723 17.04 -36.95 -40.33
CA LEU A 723 15.75 -36.40 -39.95
C LEU A 723 15.03 -37.29 -38.94
N ARG A 724 15.07 -38.61 -39.05
CA ARG A 724 14.53 -39.54 -38.01
C ARG A 724 15.17 -39.29 -36.65
N LYS A 725 16.50 -39.12 -36.60
CA LYS A 725 17.22 -38.77 -35.36
C LYS A 725 16.75 -37.41 -34.80
N LYS A 726 16.60 -36.41 -35.68
CA LYS A 726 16.11 -35.06 -35.28
C LYS A 726 14.72 -35.12 -34.66
N TYR A 727 13.81 -35.88 -35.28
CA TYR A 727 12.41 -35.98 -34.84
C TYR A 727 12.15 -37.14 -33.88
N LYS A 728 13.19 -37.91 -33.46
CA LYS A 728 13.08 -39.08 -32.58
C LYS A 728 12.09 -40.13 -33.06
N ILE A 729 12.03 -40.33 -34.38
CA ILE A 729 11.19 -41.36 -35.01
C ILE A 729 11.93 -42.71 -34.92
N GLU A 730 11.26 -43.72 -34.36
CA GLU A 730 11.80 -45.09 -34.24
C GLU A 730 12.11 -45.70 -35.59
N GLU A 731 13.13 -46.56 -35.65
CA GLU A 731 13.42 -47.29 -36.87
C GLU A 731 12.26 -48.22 -37.20
N PRO A 732 11.87 -48.32 -38.48
CA PRO A 732 10.85 -49.27 -38.86
C PRO A 732 11.32 -50.68 -38.48
N CYS A 733 10.51 -51.41 -37.71
CA CYS A 733 10.78 -52.82 -37.42
C CYS A 733 10.93 -53.58 -38.75
N VAL A 734 12.12 -54.05 -39.02
CA VAL A 734 12.33 -54.99 -40.14
C VAL A 734 11.64 -56.30 -39.72
N ILE A 735 10.45 -56.54 -40.26
CA ILE A 735 9.84 -57.86 -40.18
C ILE A 735 10.56 -58.68 -41.21
N ASP A 736 11.54 -59.47 -40.78
CA ASP A 736 12.10 -60.46 -41.61
C ASP A 736 10.96 -61.41 -42.03
N MET A 737 10.59 -61.41 -43.35
CA MET A 737 9.71 -62.38 -43.97
C MET A 737 10.49 -63.64 -44.33
#